data_cef47edaa54323e28e9811d683c43a02
#
_entry.id   cef47edaa54323e28e9811d683c43a02
#
_cell.length_a   1.000
_cell.length_b   1.000
_cell.length_c   1.000
_cell.angle_alpha   90.00
_cell.angle_beta   90.00
_cell.angle_gamma   90.00
#
_symmetry.space_group_name_H-M   'P 1'
#
loop_
_entity.id
_entity.type
_entity.pdbx_description
1 polymer ?
#
loop_
_entity_poly.entity_id
_entity_poly.type
_entity_poly.pdbx_seq_one_letter_code
_entity_poly.pdbx_strand_id
1 'polypeptide(L)'
;MHARLRLDLLLGALATILQPAWSQAPSTRSVLSPPTLVSHTAGLGQVDGEWVGVGDGYKVVLRTGGFEFIPALGDRAPHNFPIEFELDAIGRNGAAMPLTSNAPRRTGLRVEYDRGCAIERYDVGVDGVEQSFVFAARPTGLGDLVVRGRLRTELEVRADGDGLRFTLPDVGNCSMSGVVGVDAAGRRVKGRLHYADGVLELSLPASFVDSAALPFVLDPLLSGANVVSGTGGADDRNPNVAYNPVVDRFLVVWERALSATDHDVYGQALTRSGVPTGPALLIETGTANATSPQIANCGSSGAYVVAFVRGIDLVGRAVDATTGAVGGTAVIGDSGGVRTESHSSPCLATDLTHGCALCVWQRNTATPSTDHIIRAAALGVGSSLALTVGPVRDVIRGTTVGRPRLCKSDRGRNRFAVVFQRARSNGFSDTFFLVMDGSGNALAPTQIVPSGTSASPEPEVDGDGSNWVTSYRPVPFPPPIEYVAATAYSFSLAGGGQLVTTGSSSVVNVGNSVIAPRVVWIADSCLVGFSELLSATSSSMASLSSRSSLGCSECEGPAYVGVSTRVEGPPVGCSVHASGGTGEDVLLTWEQALAGNGDIVARRWLAVDGDVTSLGGGCGLGGRNDAGCARSPNLLFAHRMLEGLANAPIVFILSIGQAGLPCGSCNLIPDLSTAITLMTTTDALGGAIVPTPIPAASPLVGLPLFTQWATVDLNTPACPQFLLHLSNALRVVIQ
;
A
#
# COMPACT_ATOMS: atom_id res chain seq x y z
N MET A 1 48.15 13.79 -2.03
CA MET A 1 48.28 14.94 -2.97
C MET A 1 48.46 14.46 -4.43
N HIS A 2 49.39 13.49 -4.67
CA HIS A 2 49.59 12.97 -6.06
C HIS A 2 48.43 12.20 -6.67
N ALA A 3 47.56 11.52 -5.90
CA ALA A 3 46.42 10.78 -6.40
C ALA A 3 45.26 11.71 -6.90
N ARG A 4 45.05 12.84 -6.21
CA ARG A 4 44.06 13.86 -6.67
C ARG A 4 44.50 14.53 -7.97
N LEU A 5 45.79 14.83 -8.14
CA LEU A 5 46.29 15.45 -9.35
C LEU A 5 46.17 14.51 -10.57
N ARG A 6 46.32 13.19 -10.39
CA ARG A 6 46.12 12.23 -11.49
C ARG A 6 44.63 12.01 -11.88
N LEU A 7 43.72 12.09 -10.90
CA LEU A 7 42.30 12.00 -11.15
C LEU A 7 41.80 13.23 -11.95
N ASP A 8 42.24 14.43 -11.55
CA ASP A 8 41.89 15.66 -12.23
C ASP A 8 42.49 15.75 -13.65
N LEU A 9 43.69 15.22 -13.86
CA LEU A 9 44.33 15.14 -15.18
C LEU A 9 43.70 14.10 -16.10
N LEU A 10 43.24 12.96 -15.58
CA LEU A 10 42.51 11.95 -16.38
C LEU A 10 41.10 12.44 -16.74
N LEU A 11 40.38 13.08 -15.83
CA LEU A 11 39.11 13.73 -16.12
C LEU A 11 39.26 14.89 -17.09
N GLY A 12 40.33 15.67 -16.99
CA GLY A 12 40.68 16.76 -17.93
C GLY A 12 41.10 16.23 -19.32
N ALA A 13 41.84 15.13 -19.39
CA ALA A 13 42.27 14.54 -20.66
C ALA A 13 41.12 13.83 -21.42
N LEU A 14 40.17 13.18 -20.70
CA LEU A 14 38.96 12.63 -21.31
C LEU A 14 38.04 13.73 -21.85
N ALA A 15 37.99 14.91 -21.21
CA ALA A 15 37.15 16.01 -21.64
C ALA A 15 37.62 16.65 -22.95
N THR A 16 38.92 16.50 -23.30
CA THR A 16 39.49 17.09 -24.54
C THR A 16 39.46 16.17 -25.78
N ILE A 17 39.23 14.86 -25.57
CA ILE A 17 39.28 13.88 -26.67
C ILE A 17 37.87 13.52 -27.21
N LEU A 18 36.78 13.87 -26.52
CA LEU A 18 35.41 13.50 -26.87
C LEU A 18 34.55 14.76 -27.10
N GLN A 19 34.74 15.46 -28.22
CA GLN A 19 33.71 16.31 -28.80
C GLN A 19 33.18 15.75 -30.13
N PRO A 20 32.17 14.87 -30.11
CA PRO A 20 31.14 14.88 -31.12
C PRO A 20 29.88 15.56 -30.56
N ALA A 21 29.24 16.34 -31.44
CA ALA A 21 27.95 16.97 -31.12
C ALA A 21 26.91 15.94 -30.81
N TRP A 22 26.61 15.74 -29.49
CA TRP A 22 25.48 14.95 -29.04
C TRP A 22 24.32 15.90 -28.77
N SER A 23 23.21 15.70 -29.47
CA SER A 23 21.93 16.27 -29.12
C SER A 23 21.63 15.90 -27.64
N GLN A 24 21.29 16.88 -26.82
CA GLN A 24 20.88 16.65 -25.42
C GLN A 24 19.75 15.65 -25.44
N ALA A 25 20.04 14.40 -24.99
CA ALA A 25 19.01 13.50 -24.59
C ALA A 25 18.30 14.14 -23.37
N PRO A 26 16.98 14.14 -23.31
CA PRO A 26 16.28 14.69 -22.17
C PRO A 26 16.74 13.95 -20.90
N SER A 27 17.07 14.69 -19.85
CA SER A 27 17.37 14.13 -18.54
C SER A 27 16.19 13.27 -18.13
N THR A 28 16.38 11.96 -18.10
CA THR A 28 15.35 11.01 -17.64
C THR A 28 15.19 11.19 -16.14
N ARG A 29 14.19 11.97 -15.75
CA ARG A 29 13.71 12.04 -14.36
C ARG A 29 12.97 10.75 -14.04
N SER A 30 12.93 10.37 -12.75
CA SER A 30 12.03 9.31 -12.27
C SER A 30 10.64 9.47 -12.87
N VAL A 31 10.10 8.38 -13.42
CA VAL A 31 8.83 8.48 -14.14
C VAL A 31 7.70 8.15 -13.17
N LEU A 32 6.90 9.16 -12.87
CA LEU A 32 5.63 9.00 -12.19
C LEU A 32 4.52 8.75 -13.23
N SER A 33 3.77 7.68 -13.08
CA SER A 33 2.55 7.46 -13.87
C SER A 33 1.49 8.51 -13.52
N PRO A 34 0.47 8.72 -14.34
CA PRO A 34 -0.72 9.44 -13.90
C PRO A 34 -1.31 8.82 -12.62
N PRO A 35 -1.88 9.60 -11.71
CA PRO A 35 -2.59 9.06 -10.55
C PRO A 35 -3.83 8.28 -11.01
N THR A 36 -4.10 7.16 -10.35
CA THR A 36 -5.26 6.29 -10.63
C THR A 36 -6.14 6.23 -9.40
N LEU A 37 -7.43 6.47 -9.57
CA LEU A 37 -8.42 6.32 -8.51
C LEU A 37 -8.67 4.82 -8.28
N VAL A 38 -8.39 4.34 -7.08
CA VAL A 38 -8.41 2.90 -6.73
C VAL A 38 -9.72 2.49 -6.10
N SER A 39 -10.27 3.32 -5.23
CA SER A 39 -11.48 3.03 -4.45
C SER A 39 -12.77 3.15 -5.26
N HIS A 40 -12.73 3.81 -6.42
CA HIS A 40 -13.88 3.98 -7.31
C HIS A 40 -14.11 2.71 -8.15
N THR A 41 -14.60 1.67 -7.53
CA THR A 41 -14.74 0.33 -8.10
C THR A 41 -15.94 -0.40 -7.51
N ALA A 42 -16.53 -1.34 -8.30
CA ALA A 42 -17.61 -2.18 -7.84
C ALA A 42 -17.13 -3.61 -7.55
N GLY A 43 -17.78 -4.26 -6.59
CA GLY A 43 -17.51 -5.65 -6.22
C GLY A 43 -18.80 -6.38 -5.88
N LEU A 44 -18.81 -7.73 -6.07
CA LEU A 44 -19.93 -8.60 -5.69
C LEU A 44 -19.36 -9.94 -5.23
N GLY A 45 -19.69 -10.34 -4.02
CA GLY A 45 -19.26 -11.59 -3.42
C GLY A 45 -20.32 -12.21 -2.53
N GLN A 46 -20.03 -13.39 -2.02
CA GLN A 46 -20.89 -14.05 -1.03
C GLN A 46 -20.24 -13.96 0.34
N VAL A 47 -20.96 -13.43 1.31
CA VAL A 47 -20.51 -13.25 2.70
C VAL A 47 -21.58 -13.87 3.60
N ASP A 48 -21.20 -14.82 4.45
CA ASP A 48 -22.10 -15.54 5.34
C ASP A 48 -23.36 -16.13 4.68
N GLY A 49 -23.23 -16.49 3.39
CA GLY A 49 -24.31 -17.08 2.61
C GLY A 49 -25.19 -16.07 1.84
N GLU A 50 -25.07 -14.78 2.13
CA GLU A 50 -25.79 -13.70 1.43
C GLU A 50 -24.94 -13.10 0.30
N TRP A 51 -25.57 -12.59 -0.76
CA TRP A 51 -24.90 -11.84 -1.81
C TRP A 51 -24.69 -10.39 -1.36
N VAL A 52 -23.44 -9.96 -1.27
CA VAL A 52 -23.07 -8.60 -0.90
C VAL A 52 -22.43 -7.91 -2.10
N GLY A 53 -23.01 -6.79 -2.51
CA GLY A 53 -22.49 -5.90 -3.52
C GLY A 53 -21.94 -4.61 -2.91
N VAL A 54 -20.90 -4.04 -3.52
CA VAL A 54 -20.32 -2.77 -3.11
C VAL A 54 -20.02 -1.91 -4.32
N GLY A 55 -20.12 -0.60 -4.16
CA GLY A 55 -19.71 0.39 -5.14
C GLY A 55 -19.14 1.61 -4.43
N ASP A 56 -18.99 2.71 -5.17
CA ASP A 56 -18.60 3.97 -4.58
C ASP A 56 -19.78 4.55 -3.77
N GLY A 57 -19.57 4.69 -2.45
CA GLY A 57 -20.59 5.26 -1.57
C GLY A 57 -21.74 4.35 -1.15
N TYR A 58 -21.65 3.02 -1.33
CA TYR A 58 -22.68 2.12 -0.83
C TYR A 58 -22.21 0.67 -0.64
N LYS A 59 -22.98 -0.05 0.18
CA LYS A 59 -23.02 -1.51 0.31
C LYS A 59 -24.47 -1.97 0.11
N VAL A 60 -24.69 -3.10 -0.57
CA VAL A 60 -26.01 -3.71 -0.72
C VAL A 60 -25.96 -5.19 -0.36
N VAL A 61 -26.91 -5.65 0.44
CA VAL A 61 -27.13 -7.07 0.73
C VAL A 61 -28.36 -7.53 -0.05
N LEU A 62 -28.18 -8.49 -0.95
CA LEU A 62 -29.24 -9.01 -1.82
C LEU A 62 -29.82 -10.28 -1.18
N ARG A 63 -31.11 -10.23 -0.87
CA ARG A 63 -31.86 -11.32 -0.19
C ARG A 63 -32.92 -11.91 -1.11
N THR A 64 -33.39 -13.08 -0.75
CA THR A 64 -34.45 -13.75 -1.51
C THR A 64 -35.73 -12.93 -1.60
N GLY A 65 -36.05 -12.07 -0.61
CA GLY A 65 -37.22 -11.21 -0.59
C GLY A 65 -37.03 -9.81 -1.18
N GLY A 66 -35.78 -9.40 -1.44
CA GLY A 66 -35.48 -8.04 -1.85
C GLY A 66 -34.03 -7.64 -1.56
N PHE A 67 -33.79 -6.43 -1.06
CA PHE A 67 -32.46 -5.96 -0.74
C PHE A 67 -32.43 -5.08 0.52
N GLU A 68 -31.25 -4.95 1.08
CA GLU A 68 -30.88 -3.95 2.07
C GLU A 68 -29.74 -3.10 1.49
N PHE A 69 -30.01 -1.85 1.20
CA PHE A 69 -29.03 -0.89 0.68
C PHE A 69 -28.54 0.01 1.80
N ILE A 70 -27.23 0.04 2.04
CA ILE A 70 -26.59 0.80 3.10
C ILE A 70 -25.76 1.91 2.43
N PRO A 71 -26.22 3.17 2.45
CA PRO A 71 -25.43 4.28 1.95
C PRO A 71 -24.24 4.51 2.86
N ALA A 72 -23.05 4.71 2.28
CA ALA A 72 -21.84 5.04 3.02
C ALA A 72 -21.84 6.52 3.39
N LEU A 73 -22.39 6.84 4.54
CA LEU A 73 -22.53 8.21 5.06
C LEU A 73 -21.34 8.67 5.90
N GLY A 74 -20.36 7.79 6.14
CA GLY A 74 -19.14 8.06 6.88
C GLY A 74 -19.37 8.24 8.40
N ASP A 75 -18.30 8.57 9.15
CA ASP A 75 -18.31 8.69 10.61
C ASP A 75 -19.29 9.74 11.17
N ARG A 76 -19.82 10.61 10.32
CA ARG A 76 -20.84 11.58 10.75
C ARG A 76 -22.21 10.95 10.97
N ALA A 77 -22.45 9.79 10.38
CA ALA A 77 -23.62 8.97 10.65
C ALA A 77 -23.37 8.11 11.91
N PRO A 78 -24.18 8.21 12.97
CA PRO A 78 -23.92 7.51 14.24
C PRO A 78 -24.02 5.99 14.11
N HIS A 79 -24.79 5.49 13.15
CA HIS A 79 -24.95 4.08 12.78
C HIS A 79 -25.33 3.99 11.30
N ASN A 80 -25.47 2.78 10.75
CA ASN A 80 -25.99 2.59 9.41
C ASN A 80 -27.47 3.00 9.31
N PHE A 81 -27.82 3.61 8.18
CA PHE A 81 -29.18 4.00 7.83
C PHE A 81 -29.64 3.22 6.58
N PRO A 82 -29.98 1.93 6.71
CA PRO A 82 -30.33 1.12 5.56
C PRO A 82 -31.63 1.55 4.90
N ILE A 83 -31.73 1.27 3.62
CA ILE A 83 -32.97 1.27 2.83
C ILE A 83 -33.27 -0.17 2.52
N GLU A 84 -34.29 -0.71 3.21
CA GLU A 84 -34.74 -2.07 3.01
C GLU A 84 -35.92 -2.09 2.03
N PHE A 85 -35.83 -2.90 1.00
CA PHE A 85 -36.91 -3.17 0.10
C PHE A 85 -37.29 -4.66 0.15
N GLU A 86 -38.59 -4.95 0.33
CA GLU A 86 -39.17 -6.29 0.32
C GLU A 86 -40.26 -6.36 -0.74
N LEU A 87 -40.07 -7.18 -1.76
CA LEU A 87 -41.02 -7.37 -2.85
C LEU A 87 -42.30 -8.02 -2.30
N ASP A 88 -43.45 -7.34 -2.49
CA ASP A 88 -44.77 -7.79 -2.03
C ASP A 88 -45.60 -8.41 -3.15
N ALA A 89 -45.68 -7.72 -4.30
CA ALA A 89 -46.51 -8.18 -5.43
C ALA A 89 -46.02 -7.64 -6.78
N ILE A 90 -46.23 -8.43 -7.81
CA ILE A 90 -46.17 -8.01 -9.21
C ILE A 90 -47.55 -8.31 -9.83
N GLY A 91 -48.17 -7.34 -10.51
CA GLY A 91 -49.50 -7.56 -11.06
C GLY A 91 -49.99 -6.48 -11.97
N ARG A 92 -51.24 -6.63 -12.43
CA ARG A 92 -51.94 -5.63 -13.26
C ARG A 92 -53.31 -5.30 -12.63
N ASN A 93 -53.64 -4.01 -12.57
CA ASN A 93 -54.93 -3.52 -12.04
C ASN A 93 -55.33 -4.16 -10.69
N GLY A 94 -54.36 -4.29 -9.77
CA GLY A 94 -54.57 -4.87 -8.46
C GLY A 94 -54.60 -6.40 -8.37
N ALA A 95 -54.62 -7.11 -9.50
CA ALA A 95 -54.52 -8.58 -9.53
C ALA A 95 -53.08 -9.03 -9.47
N ALA A 96 -52.63 -9.56 -8.29
CA ALA A 96 -51.30 -10.07 -8.09
C ALA A 96 -51.07 -11.38 -8.85
N MET A 97 -49.89 -11.53 -9.45
CA MET A 97 -49.41 -12.78 -10.02
C MET A 97 -48.70 -13.61 -8.95
N PRO A 98 -48.73 -14.94 -9.04
CA PRO A 98 -47.96 -15.79 -8.13
C PRO A 98 -46.47 -15.50 -8.22
N LEU A 99 -45.80 -15.29 -7.07
CA LEU A 99 -44.37 -15.12 -6.97
C LEU A 99 -43.71 -16.41 -6.55
N THR A 100 -42.59 -16.73 -7.17
CA THR A 100 -41.69 -17.84 -6.76
C THR A 100 -40.47 -17.29 -6.02
N SER A 101 -39.86 -18.14 -5.22
CA SER A 101 -38.68 -17.83 -4.44
C SER A 101 -37.62 -18.87 -4.75
N ASN A 102 -37.01 -18.77 -5.92
CA ASN A 102 -35.93 -19.66 -6.33
C ASN A 102 -34.56 -19.16 -5.85
N ALA A 103 -33.57 -20.08 -5.79
CA ALA A 103 -32.23 -19.71 -5.48
C ALA A 103 -31.64 -18.71 -6.52
N PRO A 104 -30.93 -17.69 -6.09
CA PRO A 104 -30.36 -16.71 -6.99
C PRO A 104 -29.28 -17.27 -7.90
N ARG A 105 -29.13 -16.68 -9.08
CA ARG A 105 -28.06 -16.98 -10.03
C ARG A 105 -27.17 -15.75 -10.20
N ARG A 106 -25.83 -15.94 -10.05
CA ARG A 106 -24.85 -14.87 -10.27
C ARG A 106 -24.18 -14.99 -11.63
N THR A 107 -23.97 -13.86 -12.29
CA THR A 107 -23.13 -13.73 -13.49
C THR A 107 -22.34 -12.42 -13.43
N GLY A 108 -21.03 -12.50 -13.17
CA GLY A 108 -20.19 -11.29 -12.99
C GLY A 108 -20.63 -10.46 -11.78
N LEU A 109 -21.02 -9.21 -12.01
CA LEU A 109 -21.56 -8.28 -10.99
C LEU A 109 -23.10 -8.26 -10.94
N ARG A 110 -23.74 -9.29 -11.49
CA ARG A 110 -25.20 -9.43 -11.56
C ARG A 110 -25.70 -10.58 -10.73
N VAL A 111 -26.82 -10.38 -10.01
CA VAL A 111 -27.60 -11.42 -9.33
C VAL A 111 -29.02 -11.40 -9.87
N GLU A 112 -29.58 -12.57 -10.17
CA GLU A 112 -30.93 -12.73 -10.69
C GLU A 112 -31.75 -13.66 -9.81
N TYR A 113 -32.98 -13.25 -9.49
CA TYR A 113 -33.99 -14.04 -8.77
C TYR A 113 -35.16 -14.31 -9.71
N ASP A 114 -35.46 -15.57 -9.96
CA ASP A 114 -36.65 -15.96 -10.73
C ASP A 114 -37.90 -15.83 -9.85
N ARG A 115 -38.77 -14.90 -10.21
CA ARG A 115 -40.06 -14.63 -9.56
C ARG A 115 -41.24 -15.35 -10.22
N GLY A 116 -40.98 -16.23 -11.17
CA GLY A 116 -41.99 -16.92 -11.94
C GLY A 116 -42.59 -16.06 -13.07
N CYS A 117 -43.18 -14.94 -12.73
CA CYS A 117 -43.75 -13.99 -13.69
C CYS A 117 -42.73 -13.00 -14.28
N ALA A 118 -41.57 -12.82 -13.63
CA ALA A 118 -40.48 -11.95 -14.05
C ALA A 118 -39.14 -12.46 -13.48
N ILE A 119 -38.06 -12.03 -14.07
CA ILE A 119 -36.71 -12.14 -13.44
C ILE A 119 -36.43 -10.81 -12.77
N GLU A 120 -36.30 -10.81 -11.45
CA GLU A 120 -35.79 -9.67 -10.71
C GLU A 120 -34.28 -9.72 -10.77
N ARG A 121 -33.66 -8.63 -11.24
CA ARG A 121 -32.21 -8.54 -11.52
C ARG A 121 -31.61 -7.37 -10.75
N TYR A 122 -30.42 -7.59 -10.21
CA TYR A 122 -29.62 -6.59 -9.58
C TYR A 122 -28.25 -6.51 -10.29
N ASP A 123 -27.94 -5.37 -10.88
CA ASP A 123 -26.66 -5.05 -11.48
C ASP A 123 -25.89 -4.12 -10.53
N VAL A 124 -24.79 -4.63 -9.96
CA VAL A 124 -23.94 -3.87 -9.03
C VAL A 124 -22.98 -3.03 -9.86
N GLY A 125 -23.14 -1.72 -9.81
CA GLY A 125 -22.31 -0.74 -10.50
C GLY A 125 -21.41 0.04 -9.55
N VAL A 126 -20.54 0.90 -10.10
CA VAL A 126 -19.71 1.80 -9.31
C VAL A 126 -20.58 2.83 -8.58
N ASP A 127 -21.49 3.47 -9.30
CA ASP A 127 -22.27 4.60 -8.80
C ASP A 127 -23.60 4.20 -8.14
N GLY A 128 -23.94 2.90 -8.11
CA GLY A 128 -25.19 2.42 -7.54
C GLY A 128 -25.54 1.01 -7.96
N VAL A 129 -26.68 0.52 -7.48
CA VAL A 129 -27.27 -0.77 -7.85
C VAL A 129 -28.53 -0.55 -8.69
N GLU A 130 -28.56 -1.15 -9.88
CA GLU A 130 -29.73 -1.13 -10.76
C GLU A 130 -30.58 -2.35 -10.41
N GLN A 131 -31.81 -2.12 -9.94
CA GLN A 131 -32.83 -3.15 -9.78
C GLN A 131 -33.72 -3.16 -11.03
N SER A 132 -33.85 -4.27 -11.69
CA SER A 132 -34.72 -4.38 -12.86
C SER A 132 -35.59 -5.62 -12.83
N PHE A 133 -36.79 -5.51 -13.41
CA PHE A 133 -37.73 -6.62 -13.57
C PHE A 133 -37.87 -6.94 -15.06
N VAL A 134 -37.39 -8.11 -15.46
CA VAL A 134 -37.39 -8.56 -16.87
C VAL A 134 -38.55 -9.50 -17.12
N PHE A 135 -39.40 -9.13 -18.03
CA PHE A 135 -40.62 -9.88 -18.42
C PHE A 135 -40.38 -10.59 -19.75
N ALA A 136 -40.12 -11.89 -19.72
CA ALA A 136 -39.95 -12.72 -20.91
C ALA A 136 -41.29 -13.03 -21.60
N ALA A 137 -42.37 -12.97 -20.83
CA ALA A 137 -43.77 -13.11 -21.34
C ALA A 137 -44.59 -11.91 -20.87
N ARG A 138 -45.63 -11.59 -21.63
CA ARG A 138 -46.52 -10.48 -21.27
C ARG A 138 -47.35 -10.84 -20.03
N PRO A 139 -47.32 -10.00 -18.96
CA PRO A 139 -48.11 -10.20 -17.75
C PRO A 139 -49.61 -10.25 -18.09
N THR A 140 -50.32 -11.22 -17.54
CA THR A 140 -51.77 -11.39 -17.74
C THR A 140 -52.57 -10.31 -17.03
N GLY A 141 -53.76 -10.00 -17.52
CA GLY A 141 -54.66 -8.98 -17.00
C GLY A 141 -54.65 -7.70 -17.83
N LEU A 142 -55.48 -6.73 -17.42
CA LEU A 142 -55.63 -5.41 -18.03
C LEU A 142 -55.11 -4.32 -17.10
N GLY A 143 -54.83 -3.14 -17.63
CA GLY A 143 -54.37 -1.99 -16.85
C GLY A 143 -52.83 -1.93 -16.73
N ASP A 144 -52.36 -0.98 -15.94
CA ASP A 144 -50.92 -0.75 -15.73
C ASP A 144 -50.25 -1.95 -15.04
N LEU A 145 -49.01 -2.23 -15.41
CA LEU A 145 -48.17 -3.18 -14.69
C LEU A 145 -47.63 -2.48 -13.46
N VAL A 146 -47.79 -3.09 -12.29
CA VAL A 146 -47.33 -2.57 -11.02
C VAL A 146 -46.43 -3.62 -10.33
N VAL A 147 -45.25 -3.20 -9.94
CA VAL A 147 -44.38 -3.88 -8.98
C VAL A 147 -44.51 -3.15 -7.66
N ARG A 148 -44.92 -3.84 -6.61
CA ARG A 148 -45.14 -3.26 -5.29
C ARG A 148 -44.29 -3.94 -4.27
N GLY A 149 -43.67 -3.14 -3.39
CA GLY A 149 -42.89 -3.62 -2.26
C GLY A 149 -43.00 -2.72 -1.04
N ARG A 150 -42.54 -3.25 0.09
CA ARG A 150 -42.38 -2.46 1.33
C ARG A 150 -41.01 -1.87 1.33
N LEU A 151 -40.95 -0.57 1.64
CA LEU A 151 -39.70 0.16 1.79
C LEU A 151 -39.62 0.71 3.21
N ARG A 152 -38.55 0.32 3.95
CA ARG A 152 -38.28 0.76 5.32
C ARG A 152 -36.96 1.46 5.36
N THR A 153 -36.92 2.60 6.04
CA THR A 153 -35.69 3.35 6.28
C THR A 153 -35.93 4.37 7.39
N GLU A 154 -34.87 4.74 8.10
CA GLU A 154 -34.87 5.87 9.05
C GLU A 154 -34.53 7.20 8.36
N LEU A 155 -34.12 7.18 7.07
CA LEU A 155 -33.84 8.39 6.30
C LEU A 155 -35.15 9.13 5.97
N GLU A 156 -35.07 10.46 5.89
CA GLU A 156 -36.18 11.24 5.34
C GLU A 156 -36.38 10.94 3.86
N VAL A 157 -37.57 10.46 3.49
CA VAL A 157 -37.91 10.14 2.10
C VAL A 157 -38.74 11.28 1.51
N ARG A 158 -38.24 11.85 0.40
CA ARG A 158 -38.97 12.89 -0.36
C ARG A 158 -38.97 12.58 -1.85
N ALA A 159 -39.99 13.03 -2.53
CA ALA A 159 -40.00 12.99 -4.00
C ALA A 159 -38.93 13.94 -4.54
N ASP A 160 -38.15 13.46 -5.53
CA ASP A 160 -37.12 14.22 -6.22
C ASP A 160 -37.26 14.00 -7.75
N GLY A 161 -37.89 14.93 -8.39
CA GLY A 161 -38.28 14.78 -9.79
C GLY A 161 -39.21 13.59 -10.02
N ASP A 162 -38.73 12.59 -10.76
CA ASP A 162 -39.49 11.34 -11.05
C ASP A 162 -39.12 10.21 -10.08
N GLY A 163 -38.18 10.44 -9.17
CA GLY A 163 -37.64 9.48 -8.23
C GLY A 163 -37.84 9.87 -6.77
N LEU A 164 -37.01 9.27 -5.91
CA LEU A 164 -36.98 9.54 -4.46
C LEU A 164 -35.58 9.98 -4.03
N ARG A 165 -35.55 10.87 -3.05
CA ARG A 165 -34.35 11.23 -2.30
C ARG A 165 -34.49 10.76 -0.86
N PHE A 166 -33.43 10.11 -0.36
CA PHE A 166 -33.31 9.63 1.00
C PHE A 166 -32.24 10.48 1.68
N THR A 167 -32.61 11.21 2.73
CA THR A 167 -31.72 12.23 3.35
C THR A 167 -31.53 11.95 4.82
N LEU A 168 -30.28 11.99 5.28
CA LEU A 168 -29.92 12.19 6.67
C LEU A 168 -29.50 13.68 6.80
N PRO A 169 -30.29 14.51 7.48
CA PRO A 169 -30.04 15.95 7.57
C PRO A 169 -28.61 16.24 8.04
N ASP A 170 -27.97 17.23 7.45
CA ASP A 170 -26.61 17.70 7.74
C ASP A 170 -25.48 16.66 7.51
N VAL A 171 -25.80 15.44 7.10
CA VAL A 171 -24.83 14.36 6.87
C VAL A 171 -24.72 14.01 5.40
N GLY A 172 -25.82 13.54 4.78
CA GLY A 172 -25.77 13.12 3.39
C GLY A 172 -27.11 12.65 2.84
N ASN A 173 -27.10 12.17 1.59
CA ASN A 173 -28.27 11.65 0.93
C ASN A 173 -27.88 10.61 -0.14
N CYS A 174 -28.86 9.80 -0.52
CA CYS A 174 -28.80 8.97 -1.74
C CYS A 174 -30.14 9.08 -2.47
N SER A 175 -30.23 8.56 -3.69
CA SER A 175 -31.42 8.73 -4.52
C SER A 175 -31.80 7.45 -5.26
N MET A 176 -33.08 7.28 -5.50
CA MET A 176 -33.62 6.30 -6.41
C MET A 176 -34.17 7.03 -7.63
N SER A 177 -33.78 6.62 -8.83
CA SER A 177 -34.26 7.21 -10.07
C SER A 177 -35.73 6.88 -10.34
N GLY A 178 -36.34 7.62 -11.25
CA GLY A 178 -37.66 7.29 -11.78
C GLY A 178 -37.65 5.99 -12.60
N VAL A 179 -38.81 5.42 -12.79
CA VAL A 179 -39.02 4.17 -13.53
C VAL A 179 -38.99 4.39 -15.04
N VAL A 180 -38.26 3.53 -15.75
CA VAL A 180 -38.26 3.49 -17.21
C VAL A 180 -38.61 2.09 -17.69
N GLY A 181 -39.54 1.98 -18.65
CA GLY A 181 -39.80 0.74 -19.38
C GLY A 181 -39.00 0.71 -20.67
N VAL A 182 -38.33 -0.43 -20.96
CA VAL A 182 -37.57 -0.64 -22.21
C VAL A 182 -37.93 -1.97 -22.80
N ASP A 183 -38.36 -2.01 -24.09
CA ASP A 183 -38.68 -3.26 -24.77
C ASP A 183 -37.52 -3.77 -25.67
N ALA A 184 -37.65 -5.00 -26.17
CA ALA A 184 -36.62 -5.63 -26.99
C ALA A 184 -36.38 -4.90 -28.33
N ALA A 185 -37.26 -4.03 -28.78
CA ALA A 185 -37.07 -3.16 -29.92
C ALA A 185 -36.39 -1.84 -29.59
N GLY A 186 -35.98 -1.64 -28.30
CA GLY A 186 -35.36 -0.43 -27.81
C GLY A 186 -36.34 0.74 -27.57
N ARG A 187 -37.62 0.50 -27.66
CA ARG A 187 -38.65 1.51 -27.37
C ARG A 187 -38.65 1.76 -25.85
N ARG A 188 -38.61 3.03 -25.47
CA ARG A 188 -38.60 3.47 -24.07
C ARG A 188 -39.91 4.17 -23.71
N VAL A 189 -40.37 3.97 -22.49
CA VAL A 189 -41.50 4.68 -21.92
C VAL A 189 -41.16 5.13 -20.49
N LYS A 190 -41.66 6.30 -20.14
CA LYS A 190 -41.58 6.77 -18.76
C LYS A 190 -42.65 6.04 -17.93
N GLY A 191 -42.23 5.36 -16.89
CA GLY A 191 -43.09 4.77 -15.88
C GLY A 191 -43.43 5.79 -14.77
N ARG A 192 -44.04 5.29 -13.70
CA ARG A 192 -44.35 6.07 -12.51
C ARG A 192 -43.79 5.37 -11.26
N LEU A 193 -43.18 6.15 -10.38
CA LEU A 193 -42.80 5.75 -9.05
C LEU A 193 -43.71 6.46 -8.06
N HIS A 194 -44.31 5.71 -7.13
CA HIS A 194 -45.17 6.24 -6.08
C HIS A 194 -44.74 5.64 -4.73
N TYR A 195 -44.53 6.49 -3.71
CA TYR A 195 -44.20 6.08 -2.36
C TYR A 195 -45.15 6.74 -1.36
N ALA A 196 -45.83 5.93 -0.57
CA ALA A 196 -46.69 6.37 0.51
C ALA A 196 -46.77 5.29 1.60
N ASP A 197 -46.76 5.72 2.86
CA ASP A 197 -46.95 4.87 4.05
C ASP A 197 -46.07 3.60 4.06
N GLY A 198 -44.79 3.74 3.63
CA GLY A 198 -43.82 2.62 3.57
C GLY A 198 -44.04 1.65 2.40
N VAL A 199 -44.96 1.98 1.47
CA VAL A 199 -45.20 1.18 0.25
C VAL A 199 -44.60 1.91 -0.96
N LEU A 200 -43.75 1.20 -1.71
CA LEU A 200 -43.19 1.65 -2.98
C LEU A 200 -43.92 0.92 -4.12
N GLU A 201 -44.44 1.68 -5.07
CA GLU A 201 -45.05 1.16 -6.31
C GLU A 201 -44.29 1.69 -7.52
N LEU A 202 -43.83 0.76 -8.36
CA LEU A 202 -43.17 1.03 -9.65
C LEU A 202 -44.13 0.58 -10.75
N SER A 203 -44.52 1.44 -11.69
CA SER A 203 -45.51 1.09 -12.67
C SER A 203 -45.15 1.47 -14.11
N LEU A 204 -45.62 0.65 -15.06
CA LEU A 204 -45.56 0.92 -16.49
C LEU A 204 -46.97 1.00 -17.06
N PRO A 205 -47.23 1.96 -17.99
CA PRO A 205 -48.58 2.14 -18.57
C PRO A 205 -49.02 0.92 -19.38
N ALA A 206 -50.32 0.60 -19.29
CA ALA A 206 -50.96 -0.50 -20.01
C ALA A 206 -50.66 -0.48 -21.52
N SER A 207 -50.71 0.70 -22.15
CA SER A 207 -50.44 0.87 -23.57
C SER A 207 -49.04 0.42 -24.00
N PHE A 208 -48.05 0.58 -23.10
CA PHE A 208 -46.72 0.04 -23.34
C PHE A 208 -46.68 -1.47 -23.13
N VAL A 209 -47.15 -1.96 -21.99
CA VAL A 209 -47.14 -3.39 -21.63
C VAL A 209 -47.84 -4.25 -22.68
N ASP A 210 -49.00 -3.78 -23.19
CA ASP A 210 -49.81 -4.52 -24.18
C ASP A 210 -49.17 -4.59 -25.56
N SER A 211 -48.30 -3.62 -25.90
CA SER A 211 -47.67 -3.53 -27.23
C SER A 211 -46.15 -3.74 -27.21
N ALA A 212 -45.51 -3.94 -26.05
CA ALA A 212 -44.06 -4.09 -25.93
C ALA A 212 -43.52 -5.32 -26.66
N ALA A 213 -42.39 -5.17 -27.35
CA ALA A 213 -41.62 -6.30 -27.84
C ALA A 213 -40.97 -7.04 -26.67
N LEU A 214 -41.10 -8.36 -26.65
CA LEU A 214 -40.58 -9.19 -25.57
C LEU A 214 -39.11 -9.60 -25.83
N PRO A 215 -38.29 -9.72 -24.76
CA PRO A 215 -38.59 -9.32 -23.39
C PRO A 215 -38.60 -7.80 -23.19
N PHE A 216 -39.37 -7.32 -22.22
CA PHE A 216 -39.25 -5.93 -21.79
C PHE A 216 -38.81 -5.82 -20.32
N VAL A 217 -38.30 -4.66 -19.93
CA VAL A 217 -37.70 -4.39 -18.61
C VAL A 217 -38.39 -3.19 -17.97
N LEU A 218 -38.64 -3.29 -16.67
CA LEU A 218 -38.97 -2.19 -15.77
C LEU A 218 -37.72 -1.90 -14.91
N ASP A 219 -37.23 -0.67 -14.91
CA ASP A 219 -35.87 -0.32 -14.44
C ASP A 219 -35.86 0.96 -13.60
N PRO A 220 -35.58 0.89 -12.28
CA PRO A 220 -35.05 1.96 -11.43
C PRO A 220 -33.61 1.72 -11.02
N LEU A 221 -32.84 2.81 -10.78
CA LEU A 221 -31.48 2.81 -10.26
C LEU A 221 -31.46 3.42 -8.85
N LEU A 222 -30.86 2.72 -7.89
CA LEU A 222 -30.55 3.26 -6.55
C LEU A 222 -29.08 3.66 -6.52
N SER A 223 -28.81 4.98 -6.39
CA SER A 223 -27.46 5.55 -6.44
C SER A 223 -26.76 5.51 -5.08
N GLY A 224 -25.44 5.48 -5.09
CA GLY A 224 -24.60 5.64 -3.91
C GLY A 224 -24.81 6.97 -3.17
N ALA A 225 -24.26 7.09 -1.97
CA ALA A 225 -24.40 8.26 -1.13
C ALA A 225 -23.69 9.49 -1.71
N ASN A 226 -24.33 10.67 -1.54
CA ASN A 226 -23.69 11.97 -1.71
C ASN A 226 -23.61 12.63 -0.33
N VAL A 227 -22.41 12.85 0.19
CA VAL A 227 -22.19 13.46 1.50
C VAL A 227 -22.21 14.98 1.38
N VAL A 228 -22.85 15.68 2.33
CA VAL A 228 -23.10 17.14 2.28
C VAL A 228 -21.81 17.96 2.25
N SER A 229 -20.72 17.42 2.79
CA SER A 229 -19.43 18.14 2.87
C SER A 229 -18.45 17.78 1.76
N GLY A 230 -18.82 16.98 0.75
CA GLY A 230 -17.93 16.49 -0.27
C GLY A 230 -18.56 16.36 -1.65
N THR A 231 -17.76 16.04 -2.65
CA THR A 231 -18.15 15.86 -4.05
C THR A 231 -18.66 14.45 -4.37
N GLY A 232 -19.28 13.77 -3.41
CA GLY A 232 -19.81 12.40 -3.55
C GLY A 232 -18.75 11.34 -3.33
N GLY A 233 -19.11 10.24 -2.71
CA GLY A 233 -18.23 9.10 -2.47
C GLY A 233 -18.14 8.71 -1.00
N ALA A 234 -17.64 7.50 -0.77
CA ALA A 234 -17.39 6.97 0.55
C ALA A 234 -16.16 7.63 1.20
N ASP A 235 -16.06 7.53 2.52
CA ASP A 235 -14.88 7.94 3.26
C ASP A 235 -13.90 6.77 3.35
N ASP A 236 -13.03 6.68 2.34
CA ASP A 236 -11.99 5.66 2.19
C ASP A 236 -10.68 6.16 2.78
N ARG A 237 -10.05 5.36 3.63
CA ARG A 237 -8.86 5.77 4.38
C ARG A 237 -7.91 4.61 4.67
N ASN A 238 -6.75 4.94 5.24
CA ASN A 238 -5.74 3.99 5.71
C ASN A 238 -5.32 2.98 4.64
N PRO A 239 -4.93 3.40 3.41
CA PRO A 239 -4.50 2.47 2.39
C PRO A 239 -3.19 1.77 2.76
N ASN A 240 -3.05 0.52 2.30
CA ASN A 240 -1.80 -0.22 2.33
C ASN A 240 -1.66 -1.07 1.07
N VAL A 241 -0.44 -1.45 0.71
CA VAL A 241 -0.16 -2.13 -0.55
C VAL A 241 0.91 -3.20 -0.40
N ALA A 242 0.72 -4.33 -1.09
CA ALA A 242 1.72 -5.37 -1.28
C ALA A 242 1.79 -5.82 -2.74
N TYR A 243 2.94 -6.35 -3.14
CA TYR A 243 3.17 -6.93 -4.47
C TYR A 243 3.27 -8.44 -4.39
N ASN A 244 2.70 -9.14 -5.36
CA ASN A 244 2.85 -10.59 -5.49
C ASN A 244 3.56 -10.94 -6.80
N PRO A 245 4.77 -11.54 -6.75
CA PRO A 245 5.56 -11.84 -7.93
C PRO A 245 5.01 -13.01 -8.77
N VAL A 246 4.16 -13.87 -8.20
CA VAL A 246 3.59 -15.03 -8.93
C VAL A 246 2.60 -14.57 -10.00
N VAL A 247 1.79 -13.54 -9.69
CA VAL A 247 0.79 -12.99 -10.60
C VAL A 247 1.19 -11.65 -11.21
N ASP A 248 2.36 -11.12 -10.85
CA ASP A 248 2.89 -9.80 -11.26
C ASP A 248 1.89 -8.66 -11.03
N ARG A 249 1.30 -8.61 -9.82
CA ARG A 249 0.27 -7.65 -9.45
C ARG A 249 0.49 -7.07 -8.05
N PHE A 250 0.03 -5.83 -7.88
CA PHE A 250 -0.17 -5.23 -6.59
C PHE A 250 -1.61 -5.48 -6.09
N LEU A 251 -1.78 -5.55 -4.78
CA LEU A 251 -3.08 -5.45 -4.12
C LEU A 251 -3.02 -4.27 -3.16
N VAL A 252 -3.90 -3.30 -3.37
CA VAL A 252 -4.16 -2.19 -2.45
C VAL A 252 -5.35 -2.56 -1.60
N VAL A 253 -5.25 -2.37 -0.30
CA VAL A 253 -6.35 -2.54 0.66
C VAL A 253 -6.62 -1.23 1.37
N TRP A 254 -7.88 -0.99 1.76
CA TRP A 254 -8.27 0.23 2.47
C TRP A 254 -9.48 -0.02 3.37
N GLU A 255 -9.72 0.91 4.25
CA GLU A 255 -10.87 0.98 5.15
C GLU A 255 -11.90 1.94 4.57
N ARG A 256 -13.17 1.55 4.56
CA ARG A 256 -14.32 2.38 4.16
C ARG A 256 -15.26 2.57 5.34
N ALA A 257 -15.51 3.82 5.69
CA ALA A 257 -16.48 4.17 6.72
C ALA A 257 -17.90 4.22 6.12
N LEU A 258 -18.74 3.29 6.53
CA LEU A 258 -20.18 3.33 6.24
C LEU A 258 -20.91 4.21 7.25
N SER A 259 -20.53 4.11 8.53
CA SER A 259 -20.96 4.94 9.65
C SER A 259 -19.90 4.91 10.74
N ALA A 260 -20.09 5.65 11.84
CA ALA A 260 -19.18 5.65 12.99
C ALA A 260 -19.02 4.25 13.66
N THR A 261 -19.90 3.33 13.41
CA THR A 261 -19.93 2.00 14.03
C THR A 261 -19.76 0.85 13.05
N ASP A 262 -19.67 1.13 11.75
CA ASP A 262 -19.51 0.12 10.70
C ASP A 262 -18.48 0.59 9.67
N HIS A 263 -17.27 0.02 9.78
CA HIS A 263 -16.20 0.18 8.81
C HIS A 263 -15.90 -1.16 8.19
N ASP A 264 -15.76 -1.18 6.88
CA ASP A 264 -15.44 -2.36 6.08
C ASP A 264 -14.00 -2.29 5.57
N VAL A 265 -13.44 -3.45 5.18
CA VAL A 265 -12.13 -3.54 4.50
C VAL A 265 -12.33 -4.06 3.10
N TYR A 266 -11.91 -3.27 2.12
CA TYR A 266 -11.94 -3.61 0.70
C TYR A 266 -10.52 -3.73 0.13
N GLY A 267 -10.44 -4.28 -1.09
CA GLY A 267 -9.20 -4.38 -1.83
C GLY A 267 -9.41 -4.25 -3.33
N GLN A 268 -8.39 -3.75 -4.04
CA GLN A 268 -8.34 -3.67 -5.50
C GLN A 268 -6.99 -4.18 -6.00
N ALA A 269 -7.05 -5.14 -6.90
CA ALA A 269 -5.85 -5.60 -7.59
C ALA A 269 -5.48 -4.62 -8.71
N LEU A 270 -4.16 -4.34 -8.84
CA LEU A 270 -3.61 -3.49 -9.88
C LEU A 270 -2.52 -4.23 -10.63
N THR A 271 -2.39 -3.95 -11.92
CA THR A 271 -1.21 -4.37 -12.70
C THR A 271 0.05 -3.74 -12.12
N ARG A 272 1.21 -4.22 -12.53
CA ARG A 272 2.51 -3.61 -12.21
C ARG A 272 2.61 -2.13 -12.64
N SER A 273 1.89 -1.73 -13.68
CA SER A 273 1.80 -0.34 -14.13
C SER A 273 0.85 0.54 -13.32
N GLY A 274 0.14 -0.02 -12.31
CA GLY A 274 -0.78 0.72 -11.46
C GLY A 274 -2.20 0.84 -12.00
N VAL A 275 -2.58 0.00 -12.98
CA VAL A 275 -3.93 0.00 -13.55
C VAL A 275 -4.81 -1.02 -12.80
N PRO A 276 -5.99 -0.63 -12.28
CA PRO A 276 -6.93 -1.54 -11.62
C PRO A 276 -7.36 -2.71 -12.52
N THR A 277 -7.49 -3.90 -11.92
CA THR A 277 -7.91 -5.13 -12.62
C THR A 277 -8.95 -5.88 -11.83
N GLY A 278 -10.01 -6.30 -12.52
CA GLY A 278 -11.10 -7.04 -11.89
C GLY A 278 -11.96 -6.17 -10.96
N PRO A 279 -12.92 -6.80 -10.28
CA PRO A 279 -13.81 -6.13 -9.33
C PRO A 279 -13.11 -5.85 -8.00
N ALA A 280 -13.69 -4.97 -7.17
CA ALA A 280 -13.30 -4.80 -5.79
C ALA A 280 -13.43 -6.11 -5.01
N LEU A 281 -12.46 -6.38 -4.14
CA LEU A 281 -12.46 -7.52 -3.24
C LEU A 281 -13.09 -7.14 -1.91
N LEU A 282 -14.03 -7.96 -1.46
CA LEU A 282 -14.71 -7.81 -0.18
C LEU A 282 -13.93 -8.58 0.88
N ILE A 283 -13.02 -7.89 1.57
CA ILE A 283 -12.14 -8.55 2.55
C ILE A 283 -12.84 -8.71 3.89
N GLU A 284 -13.49 -7.66 4.38
CA GLU A 284 -14.36 -7.70 5.55
C GLU A 284 -15.53 -6.75 5.33
N THR A 285 -16.76 -7.26 5.41
CA THR A 285 -18.00 -6.50 5.16
C THR A 285 -19.08 -6.82 6.20
N GLY A 286 -18.66 -7.24 7.40
CA GLY A 286 -19.54 -7.48 8.54
C GLY A 286 -20.08 -6.18 9.13
N THR A 287 -20.81 -6.29 10.23
CA THR A 287 -21.38 -5.14 10.96
C THR A 287 -20.48 -4.62 12.07
N ALA A 288 -19.30 -5.19 12.25
CA ALA A 288 -18.33 -4.76 13.23
C ALA A 288 -17.30 -3.83 12.58
N ASN A 289 -16.89 -2.78 13.30
CA ASN A 289 -15.80 -1.89 12.86
C ASN A 289 -14.54 -2.68 12.50
N ALA A 290 -14.15 -2.67 11.24
CA ALA A 290 -12.91 -3.23 10.71
C ALA A 290 -12.00 -2.10 10.24
N THR A 291 -10.90 -1.86 10.97
CA THR A 291 -10.06 -0.67 10.82
C THR A 291 -8.58 -1.01 10.66
N SER A 292 -7.81 -0.06 10.16
CA SER A 292 -6.34 -0.13 10.06
C SER A 292 -5.82 -1.36 9.29
N PRO A 293 -6.29 -1.63 8.08
CA PRO A 293 -5.85 -2.78 7.31
C PRO A 293 -4.36 -2.69 6.96
N GLN A 294 -3.70 -3.85 7.05
CA GLN A 294 -2.31 -4.05 6.63
C GLN A 294 -2.25 -5.24 5.71
N ILE A 295 -1.31 -5.24 4.76
CA ILE A 295 -1.17 -6.33 3.80
C ILE A 295 0.29 -6.72 3.61
N ALA A 296 0.53 -8.03 3.47
CA ALA A 296 1.80 -8.58 3.02
C ALA A 296 1.58 -9.67 1.98
N ASN A 297 2.58 -9.89 1.15
CA ASN A 297 2.62 -11.05 0.25
C ASN A 297 2.98 -12.31 1.06
N CYS A 298 2.34 -13.41 0.75
CA CYS A 298 2.64 -14.71 1.34
C CYS A 298 3.54 -15.55 0.41
N GLY A 299 4.73 -15.03 0.14
CA GLY A 299 5.83 -15.72 -0.53
C GLY A 299 5.42 -16.55 -1.76
N SER A 300 5.73 -17.85 -1.73
CA SER A 300 5.48 -18.78 -2.82
C SER A 300 4.04 -19.31 -2.89
N SER A 301 3.17 -18.97 -1.95
CA SER A 301 1.80 -19.51 -1.91
C SER A 301 0.84 -18.89 -2.92
N GLY A 302 1.27 -17.82 -3.63
CA GLY A 302 0.38 -17.09 -4.54
C GLY A 302 -0.78 -16.38 -3.83
N ALA A 303 -0.61 -16.05 -2.56
CA ALA A 303 -1.62 -15.39 -1.74
C ALA A 303 -1.09 -14.10 -1.13
N TYR A 304 -2.02 -13.24 -0.70
CA TYR A 304 -1.76 -12.14 0.23
C TYR A 304 -2.34 -12.48 1.60
N VAL A 305 -1.80 -11.88 2.63
CA VAL A 305 -2.38 -11.86 3.97
C VAL A 305 -2.77 -10.42 4.28
N VAL A 306 -4.02 -10.25 4.74
CA VAL A 306 -4.54 -8.95 5.20
C VAL A 306 -4.88 -9.10 6.68
N ALA A 307 -4.31 -8.23 7.52
CA ALA A 307 -4.64 -8.13 8.94
C ALA A 307 -5.29 -6.79 9.24
N PHE A 308 -6.28 -6.76 10.11
CA PHE A 308 -7.02 -5.57 10.49
C PHE A 308 -7.59 -5.72 11.90
N VAL A 309 -7.92 -4.60 12.53
CA VAL A 309 -8.60 -4.59 13.83
C VAL A 309 -10.09 -4.68 13.60
N ARG A 310 -10.75 -5.69 14.20
CA ARG A 310 -12.19 -5.87 14.16
C ARG A 310 -12.76 -5.70 15.59
N GLY A 311 -13.36 -4.55 15.83
CA GLY A 311 -13.75 -4.16 17.17
C GLY A 311 -12.54 -3.98 18.09
N ILE A 312 -12.26 -4.94 18.94
CA ILE A 312 -11.10 -4.92 19.86
C ILE A 312 -10.06 -6.01 19.53
N ASP A 313 -10.40 -6.93 18.63
CA ASP A 313 -9.55 -8.06 18.26
C ASP A 313 -8.72 -7.77 17.00
N LEU A 314 -7.54 -8.33 16.93
CA LEU A 314 -6.75 -8.37 15.70
C LEU A 314 -7.08 -9.66 14.96
N VAL A 315 -7.56 -9.52 13.73
CA VAL A 315 -7.93 -10.64 12.87
C VAL A 315 -7.23 -10.55 11.53
N GLY A 316 -7.24 -11.64 10.76
CA GLY A 316 -6.67 -11.68 9.43
C GLY A 316 -7.40 -12.62 8.49
N ARG A 317 -7.21 -12.39 7.19
CA ARG A 317 -7.69 -13.23 6.10
C ARG A 317 -6.61 -13.41 5.05
N ALA A 318 -6.61 -14.56 4.39
CA ALA A 318 -5.81 -14.78 3.20
C ALA A 318 -6.62 -14.43 1.96
N VAL A 319 -5.95 -13.88 0.94
CA VAL A 319 -6.55 -13.53 -0.35
C VAL A 319 -5.75 -14.21 -1.46
N ASP A 320 -6.40 -15.02 -2.28
CA ASP A 320 -5.77 -15.64 -3.46
C ASP A 320 -5.43 -14.57 -4.50
N ALA A 321 -4.17 -14.48 -4.86
CA ALA A 321 -3.67 -13.43 -5.75
C ALA A 321 -4.16 -13.60 -7.20
N THR A 322 -4.52 -14.81 -7.62
CA THR A 322 -4.97 -15.12 -8.98
C THR A 322 -6.47 -14.88 -9.14
N THR A 323 -7.26 -15.40 -8.20
CA THR A 323 -8.72 -15.43 -8.29
C THR A 323 -9.40 -14.30 -7.54
N GLY A 324 -8.71 -13.68 -6.56
CA GLY A 324 -9.29 -12.73 -5.63
C GLY A 324 -10.17 -13.37 -4.54
N ALA A 325 -10.18 -14.70 -4.44
CA ALA A 325 -10.95 -15.39 -3.40
C ALA A 325 -10.42 -15.04 -2.01
N VAL A 326 -11.32 -14.77 -1.08
CA VAL A 326 -11.01 -14.40 0.30
C VAL A 326 -11.30 -15.58 1.21
N GLY A 327 -10.31 -15.97 2.00
CA GLY A 327 -10.39 -17.06 2.97
C GLY A 327 -11.18 -16.69 4.22
N GLY A 328 -11.39 -17.68 5.09
CA GLY A 328 -12.04 -17.48 6.38
C GLY A 328 -11.24 -16.56 7.31
N THR A 329 -11.91 -15.95 8.28
CA THR A 329 -11.28 -15.11 9.30
C THR A 329 -10.49 -15.96 10.30
N ALA A 330 -9.25 -15.57 10.56
CA ALA A 330 -8.43 -16.11 11.65
C ALA A 330 -8.18 -15.02 12.71
N VAL A 331 -8.23 -15.41 13.98
CA VAL A 331 -7.90 -14.51 15.09
C VAL A 331 -6.39 -14.54 15.30
N ILE A 332 -5.73 -13.38 15.16
CA ILE A 332 -4.29 -13.22 15.40
C ILE A 332 -4.03 -12.79 16.84
N GLY A 333 -4.79 -11.82 17.33
CA GLY A 333 -4.76 -11.36 18.71
C GLY A 333 -6.17 -11.36 19.28
N ASP A 334 -6.40 -12.21 20.29
CA ASP A 334 -7.68 -12.38 20.94
C ASP A 334 -7.69 -11.62 22.27
N SER A 335 -8.69 -10.78 22.46
CA SER A 335 -8.98 -10.14 23.75
C SER A 335 -9.67 -11.09 24.76
N GLY A 336 -10.03 -12.31 24.32
CA GLY A 336 -10.77 -13.28 25.12
C GLY A 336 -12.20 -12.83 25.45
N GLY A 337 -12.74 -11.89 24.71
CA GLY A 337 -14.05 -11.27 24.99
C GLY A 337 -14.07 -10.37 26.24
N VAL A 338 -12.91 -10.17 26.86
CA VAL A 338 -12.76 -9.31 28.04
C VAL A 338 -12.48 -7.89 27.57
N ARG A 339 -13.43 -6.96 27.74
CA ARG A 339 -13.31 -5.55 27.35
C ARG A 339 -12.14 -4.78 27.98
N THR A 340 -11.29 -5.46 28.75
CA THR A 340 -10.09 -4.90 29.38
C THR A 340 -8.85 -4.97 28.51
N GLU A 341 -8.92 -5.61 27.34
CA GLU A 341 -7.82 -5.73 26.40
C GLU A 341 -8.29 -5.28 25.00
N SER A 342 -7.42 -4.65 24.26
CA SER A 342 -7.63 -4.29 22.86
C SER A 342 -6.34 -4.44 22.07
N HIS A 343 -6.48 -4.62 20.77
CA HIS A 343 -5.36 -4.70 19.84
C HIS A 343 -5.38 -3.51 18.90
N SER A 344 -4.22 -2.97 18.56
CA SER A 344 -4.08 -1.81 17.70
C SER A 344 -2.78 -1.80 16.91
N SER A 345 -2.68 -0.91 15.94
CA SER A 345 -1.47 -0.65 15.14
C SER A 345 -0.84 -1.93 14.57
N PRO A 346 -1.59 -2.79 13.87
CA PRO A 346 -1.01 -3.94 13.20
C PRO A 346 -0.02 -3.50 12.13
N CYS A 347 1.01 -4.31 11.92
CA CYS A 347 1.97 -4.18 10.82
C CYS A 347 2.25 -5.56 10.27
N LEU A 348 2.35 -5.67 8.95
CA LEU A 348 2.69 -6.92 8.26
C LEU A 348 3.94 -6.74 7.42
N ALA A 349 4.80 -7.75 7.43
CA ALA A 349 5.94 -7.88 6.55
C ALA A 349 5.93 -9.22 5.82
N THR A 350 6.38 -9.24 4.58
CA THR A 350 6.61 -10.48 3.83
C THR A 350 7.83 -11.21 4.41
N ASP A 351 7.63 -12.46 4.79
CA ASP A 351 8.69 -13.38 5.24
C ASP A 351 9.08 -14.31 4.09
N LEU A 352 10.13 -13.93 3.36
CA LEU A 352 10.65 -14.71 2.24
C LEU A 352 11.45 -15.93 2.72
N THR A 353 11.93 -15.91 3.95
CA THR A 353 12.69 -17.02 4.55
C THR A 353 11.79 -18.19 4.90
N HIS A 354 10.63 -17.93 5.53
CA HIS A 354 9.69 -18.97 5.97
C HIS A 354 8.44 -19.07 5.11
N GLY A 355 8.32 -18.22 4.10
CA GLY A 355 7.37 -18.38 3.01
C GLY A 355 6.01 -17.72 3.18
N CYS A 356 5.77 -16.90 4.22
CA CYS A 356 4.53 -16.13 4.31
C CYS A 356 4.69 -14.72 4.91
N ALA A 357 4.26 -14.48 6.13
CA ALA A 357 4.28 -13.14 6.71
C ALA A 357 4.59 -13.15 8.21
N LEU A 358 5.15 -12.04 8.68
CA LEU A 358 5.26 -11.71 10.09
C LEU A 358 4.28 -10.59 10.42
N CYS A 359 3.49 -10.78 11.48
CA CYS A 359 2.60 -9.76 12.03
C CYS A 359 3.18 -9.20 13.33
N VAL A 360 3.21 -7.88 13.47
CA VAL A 360 3.56 -7.18 14.71
C VAL A 360 2.44 -6.22 15.06
N TRP A 361 2.06 -6.15 16.34
CA TRP A 361 0.97 -5.29 16.79
C TRP A 361 1.13 -4.84 18.24
N GLN A 362 0.34 -3.87 18.63
CA GLN A 362 0.25 -3.41 20.01
C GLN A 362 -0.97 -4.06 20.70
N ARG A 363 -0.75 -4.64 21.87
CA ARG A 363 -1.79 -5.03 22.82
C ARG A 363 -1.87 -3.99 23.92
N ASN A 364 -3.06 -3.50 24.19
CA ASN A 364 -3.36 -2.56 25.25
C ASN A 364 -4.13 -3.26 26.37
N THR A 365 -3.79 -2.98 27.62
CA THR A 365 -4.57 -3.44 28.79
C THR A 365 -5.30 -2.24 29.40
N ALA A 366 -6.55 -2.45 29.81
CA ALA A 366 -7.37 -1.36 30.32
C ALA A 366 -7.10 -1.00 31.80
N THR A 367 -6.49 -1.92 32.58
CA THR A 367 -6.24 -1.68 34.01
C THR A 367 -5.06 -2.50 34.55
N PRO A 368 -4.07 -1.86 35.17
CA PRO A 368 -3.85 -0.41 35.11
C PRO A 368 -3.49 -0.01 33.69
N SER A 369 -3.93 1.15 33.24
CA SER A 369 -3.80 1.69 31.87
C SER A 369 -2.34 1.87 31.38
N THR A 370 -1.42 1.12 31.88
CA THR A 370 0.01 1.35 31.79
C THR A 370 0.80 0.16 31.26
N ASP A 371 0.19 -1.01 31.01
CA ASP A 371 0.93 -2.16 30.48
C ASP A 371 0.60 -2.36 28.99
N HIS A 372 1.43 -1.77 28.12
CA HIS A 372 1.38 -1.96 26.69
C HIS A 372 2.42 -2.99 26.27
N ILE A 373 2.05 -3.87 25.35
CA ILE A 373 2.93 -4.93 24.87
C ILE A 373 2.95 -4.87 23.34
N ILE A 374 4.15 -4.84 22.78
CA ILE A 374 4.32 -5.14 21.35
C ILE A 374 4.46 -6.65 21.22
N ARG A 375 3.62 -7.23 20.39
CA ARG A 375 3.54 -8.67 20.11
C ARG A 375 3.90 -8.98 18.69
N ALA A 376 4.36 -10.20 18.45
CA ALA A 376 4.63 -10.73 17.14
C ALA A 376 4.10 -12.16 16.99
N ALA A 377 3.68 -12.51 15.77
CA ALA A 377 3.37 -13.87 15.36
C ALA A 377 3.69 -14.08 13.88
N ALA A 378 4.27 -15.23 13.57
CA ALA A 378 4.40 -15.68 12.20
C ALA A 378 3.04 -16.13 11.67
N LEU A 379 2.74 -15.81 10.42
CA LEU A 379 1.51 -16.19 9.75
C LEU A 379 1.81 -17.13 8.57
N GLY A 380 0.93 -18.08 8.32
CA GLY A 380 1.02 -19.01 7.18
C GLY A 380 -0.34 -19.13 6.48
N VAL A 381 -0.33 -19.53 5.21
CA VAL A 381 -1.55 -19.76 4.42
C VAL A 381 -1.57 -21.20 3.93
N GLY A 382 -2.61 -21.93 4.29
CA GLY A 382 -2.87 -23.28 3.82
C GLY A 382 -3.51 -23.33 2.43
N SER A 383 -3.61 -24.53 1.85
CA SER A 383 -4.14 -24.75 0.49
C SER A 383 -5.61 -24.33 0.31
N SER A 384 -6.37 -24.24 1.39
CA SER A 384 -7.78 -23.77 1.39
C SER A 384 -7.92 -22.28 1.72
N LEU A 385 -6.85 -21.49 1.60
CA LEU A 385 -6.78 -20.10 2.07
C LEU A 385 -7.03 -19.94 3.58
N ALA A 386 -6.89 -21.01 4.35
CA ALA A 386 -6.95 -20.92 5.80
C ALA A 386 -5.69 -20.23 6.31
N LEU A 387 -5.86 -19.11 7.00
CA LEU A 387 -4.76 -18.41 7.66
C LEU A 387 -4.42 -19.16 8.96
N THR A 388 -3.14 -19.52 9.12
CA THR A 388 -2.60 -20.10 10.33
C THR A 388 -1.79 -19.07 11.10
N VAL A 389 -1.93 -19.07 12.42
CA VAL A 389 -1.21 -18.16 13.32
C VAL A 389 -0.25 -18.97 14.18
N GLY A 390 1.03 -18.65 14.07
CA GLY A 390 2.07 -19.23 14.89
C GLY A 390 2.00 -18.78 16.36
N PRO A 391 2.91 -19.25 17.22
CA PRO A 391 2.96 -18.83 18.61
C PRO A 391 3.10 -17.31 18.75
N VAL A 392 2.19 -16.70 19.51
CA VAL A 392 2.25 -15.27 19.84
C VAL A 392 3.36 -15.03 20.86
N ARG A 393 4.22 -14.05 20.59
CA ARG A 393 5.33 -13.66 21.46
C ARG A 393 5.21 -12.22 21.92
N ASP A 394 5.51 -11.98 23.19
CA ASP A 394 5.71 -10.63 23.72
C ASP A 394 7.13 -10.18 23.34
N VAL A 395 7.22 -9.19 22.43
CA VAL A 395 8.50 -8.67 21.93
C VAL A 395 9.05 -7.62 22.89
N ILE A 396 8.23 -6.64 23.25
CA ILE A 396 8.56 -5.55 24.19
C ILE A 396 7.38 -5.27 25.08
N ARG A 397 7.64 -5.11 26.38
CA ARG A 397 6.66 -4.71 27.38
C ARG A 397 7.08 -3.40 28.04
N GLY A 398 6.13 -2.50 28.30
CA GLY A 398 6.39 -1.24 29.01
C GLY A 398 5.17 -0.37 29.14
N THR A 399 5.21 0.54 30.10
CA THR A 399 4.05 1.37 30.49
C THR A 399 3.60 2.37 29.44
N THR A 400 4.42 2.67 28.43
CA THR A 400 4.13 3.70 27.44
C THR A 400 4.62 3.31 26.04
N VAL A 401 4.86 2.01 25.82
CA VAL A 401 5.34 1.46 24.55
C VAL A 401 4.18 1.35 23.58
N GLY A 402 4.36 1.77 22.34
CA GLY A 402 3.30 1.67 21.35
C GLY A 402 3.67 2.06 19.93
N ARG A 403 2.67 2.01 19.06
CA ARG A 403 2.76 2.37 17.64
C ARG A 403 3.92 1.68 16.92
N PRO A 404 4.00 0.34 16.93
CA PRO A 404 5.03 -0.35 16.19
C PRO A 404 4.89 -0.09 14.68
N ARG A 405 6.04 -0.06 14.00
CA ARG A 405 6.15 -0.11 12.54
C ARG A 405 7.18 -1.16 12.17
N LEU A 406 6.89 -1.90 11.13
CA LEU A 406 7.66 -3.04 10.67
C LEU A 406 8.14 -2.78 9.25
N CYS A 407 9.39 -3.13 8.93
CA CYS A 407 9.87 -3.12 7.55
C CYS A 407 8.98 -4.00 6.66
N LYS A 408 8.95 -3.74 5.37
CA LYS A 408 8.03 -4.44 4.44
C LYS A 408 8.40 -5.91 4.19
N SER A 409 9.67 -6.31 4.44
CA SER A 409 10.15 -7.67 4.18
C SER A 409 11.46 -7.96 4.89
N ASP A 410 11.75 -9.25 5.12
CA ASP A 410 13.06 -9.76 5.55
C ASP A 410 14.06 -9.88 4.39
N ARG A 411 13.62 -9.71 3.17
CA ARG A 411 14.40 -9.90 1.92
C ARG A 411 15.14 -11.25 1.88
N GLY A 412 14.59 -12.30 2.50
CA GLY A 412 15.16 -13.64 2.57
C GLY A 412 16.34 -13.78 3.53
N ARG A 413 16.49 -12.86 4.49
CA ARG A 413 17.58 -12.88 5.47
C ARG A 413 17.12 -13.24 6.89
N ASN A 414 15.85 -13.51 7.08
CA ASN A 414 15.23 -13.78 8.39
C ASN A 414 15.55 -12.67 9.42
N ARG A 415 15.48 -11.41 8.96
CA ARG A 415 15.75 -10.24 9.80
C ARG A 415 14.75 -9.14 9.51
N PHE A 416 14.02 -8.75 10.54
CA PHE A 416 12.99 -7.73 10.49
C PHE A 416 13.35 -6.58 11.40
N ALA A 417 13.25 -5.37 10.89
CA ALA A 417 13.38 -4.16 11.69
C ALA A 417 12.02 -3.71 12.18
N VAL A 418 11.94 -3.41 13.46
CA VAL A 418 10.78 -2.80 14.13
C VAL A 418 11.19 -1.49 14.75
N VAL A 419 10.47 -0.42 14.45
CA VAL A 419 10.56 0.83 15.20
C VAL A 419 9.28 1.04 15.99
N PHE A 420 9.42 1.62 17.16
CA PHE A 420 8.28 1.89 18.04
C PHE A 420 8.55 3.11 18.93
N GLN A 421 7.49 3.64 19.51
CA GLN A 421 7.56 4.79 20.39
C GLN A 421 7.46 4.38 21.84
N ARG A 422 8.10 5.16 22.72
CA ARG A 422 7.92 5.10 24.15
C ARG A 422 7.76 6.51 24.70
N ALA A 423 6.58 6.81 25.24
CA ALA A 423 6.34 8.11 25.84
C ALA A 423 7.11 8.29 27.14
N ARG A 424 7.64 9.49 27.33
CA ARG A 424 8.28 9.97 28.58
C ARG A 424 7.26 10.69 29.45
N SER A 425 7.58 10.86 30.74
CA SER A 425 6.74 11.59 31.70
C SER A 425 6.56 13.08 31.37
N ASN A 426 7.41 13.65 30.53
CA ASN A 426 7.38 15.06 30.11
C ASN A 426 6.57 15.32 28.83
N GLY A 427 5.79 14.33 28.35
CA GLY A 427 4.96 14.46 27.16
C GLY A 427 5.68 14.24 25.81
N PHE A 428 6.99 13.98 25.84
CA PHE A 428 7.76 13.60 24.64
C PHE A 428 7.82 12.10 24.47
N SER A 429 8.19 11.64 23.27
CA SER A 429 8.37 10.22 22.97
C SER A 429 9.77 9.96 22.40
N ASP A 430 10.37 8.86 22.84
CA ASP A 430 11.55 8.29 22.19
C ASP A 430 11.15 7.32 21.10
N THR A 431 11.94 7.26 20.05
CA THR A 431 11.89 6.21 19.05
C THR A 431 12.92 5.13 19.37
N PHE A 432 12.48 3.89 19.33
CA PHE A 432 13.33 2.73 19.52
C PHE A 432 13.41 1.90 18.26
N PHE A 433 14.54 1.25 18.06
CA PHE A 433 14.81 0.33 16.95
C PHE A 433 15.15 -1.05 17.51
N LEU A 434 14.54 -2.09 16.96
CA LEU A 434 14.79 -3.48 17.30
C LEU A 434 14.94 -4.30 16.01
N VAL A 435 15.91 -5.21 15.97
CA VAL A 435 16.02 -6.24 14.94
C VAL A 435 15.59 -7.58 15.52
N MET A 436 14.70 -8.29 14.84
CA MET A 436 14.21 -9.60 15.25
C MET A 436 14.15 -10.59 14.08
N ASP A 437 14.07 -11.88 14.39
CA ASP A 437 13.82 -12.93 13.40
C ASP A 437 12.32 -13.10 13.07
N GLY A 438 11.99 -13.93 12.08
CA GLY A 438 10.61 -14.23 11.68
C GLY A 438 9.79 -14.97 12.74
N SER A 439 10.41 -15.44 13.82
CA SER A 439 9.72 -16.00 14.99
C SER A 439 9.47 -14.96 16.10
N GLY A 440 9.88 -13.70 15.88
CA GLY A 440 9.73 -12.62 16.85
C GLY A 440 10.80 -12.60 17.96
N ASN A 441 11.93 -13.33 17.82
CA ASN A 441 13.02 -13.27 18.78
C ASN A 441 13.93 -12.08 18.44
N ALA A 442 14.30 -11.28 19.46
CA ALA A 442 15.26 -10.20 19.30
C ALA A 442 16.64 -10.75 18.90
N LEU A 443 17.23 -10.17 17.86
CA LEU A 443 18.58 -10.49 17.37
C LEU A 443 19.66 -9.54 17.90
N ALA A 444 19.24 -8.41 18.46
CA ALA A 444 20.12 -7.42 19.10
C ALA A 444 19.39 -6.70 20.23
N PRO A 445 20.11 -6.06 21.15
CA PRO A 445 19.51 -5.15 22.12
C PRO A 445 18.78 -4.00 21.43
N THR A 446 17.65 -3.59 22.01
CA THR A 446 16.89 -2.43 21.56
C THR A 446 17.74 -1.16 21.64
N GLN A 447 17.76 -0.38 20.57
CA GLN A 447 18.51 0.87 20.47
C GLN A 447 17.58 2.08 20.38
N ILE A 448 18.06 3.24 20.84
CA ILE A 448 17.36 4.51 20.69
C ILE A 448 17.76 5.13 19.35
N VAL A 449 16.75 5.45 18.52
CA VAL A 449 16.93 6.30 17.34
C VAL A 449 17.09 7.74 17.81
N PRO A 450 18.10 8.50 17.35
CA PRO A 450 18.29 9.90 17.73
C PRO A 450 17.17 10.79 17.15
N SER A 451 15.96 10.67 17.67
CA SER A 451 14.76 11.39 17.17
C SER A 451 14.54 12.76 17.81
N GLY A 452 15.48 13.23 18.64
CA GLY A 452 15.34 14.53 19.32
C GLY A 452 14.24 14.54 20.39
N THR A 453 13.61 15.70 20.60
CA THR A 453 12.58 15.92 21.61
C THR A 453 11.19 16.01 21.00
N SER A 454 10.79 15.05 20.16
CA SER A 454 9.46 15.06 19.53
C SER A 454 8.37 14.54 20.46
N ALA A 455 7.22 15.23 20.49
CA ALA A 455 6.01 14.74 21.16
C ALA A 455 5.41 13.52 20.44
N SER A 456 5.53 13.46 19.11
CA SER A 456 5.05 12.34 18.28
C SER A 456 5.96 12.16 17.07
N PRO A 457 7.04 11.37 17.18
CA PRO A 457 8.02 11.22 16.10
C PRO A 457 7.48 10.45 14.89
N GLU A 458 6.39 9.69 15.02
CA GLU A 458 5.76 8.90 13.95
C GLU A 458 6.78 8.12 13.09
N PRO A 459 7.62 7.28 13.70
CA PRO A 459 8.69 6.62 12.97
C PRO A 459 8.17 5.59 11.99
N GLU A 460 8.89 5.42 10.88
CA GLU A 460 8.69 4.35 9.91
C GLU A 460 10.02 3.73 9.56
N VAL A 461 10.05 2.48 9.08
CA VAL A 461 11.28 1.76 8.74
C VAL A 461 11.06 0.85 7.54
N ASP A 462 12.04 0.80 6.64
CA ASP A 462 12.15 -0.25 5.62
C ASP A 462 13.61 -0.54 5.29
N GLY A 463 13.90 -1.69 4.67
CA GLY A 463 15.27 -2.11 4.40
C GLY A 463 15.41 -3.46 3.70
N ASP A 464 16.64 -3.94 3.63
CA ASP A 464 17.02 -5.17 2.93
C ASP A 464 17.36 -6.36 3.84
N GLY A 465 17.10 -6.26 5.14
CA GLY A 465 17.46 -7.27 6.14
C GLY A 465 18.90 -7.17 6.67
N SER A 466 19.70 -6.25 6.15
CA SER A 466 21.03 -5.89 6.67
C SER A 466 21.20 -4.38 6.84
N ASN A 467 20.55 -3.62 5.97
CA ASN A 467 20.53 -2.18 6.02
C ASN A 467 19.09 -1.70 6.08
N TRP A 468 18.84 -0.67 6.85
CA TRP A 468 17.52 -0.07 6.99
C TRP A 468 17.60 1.45 6.98
N VAL A 469 16.54 2.08 6.56
CA VAL A 469 16.31 3.51 6.71
C VAL A 469 15.10 3.71 7.60
N THR A 470 15.26 4.54 8.62
CA THR A 470 14.12 5.04 9.40
C THR A 470 13.83 6.48 8.98
N SER A 471 12.56 6.80 8.81
CA SER A 471 12.11 8.18 8.73
C SER A 471 11.30 8.54 9.97
N TYR A 472 11.39 9.78 10.41
CA TYR A 472 10.68 10.27 11.59
C TYR A 472 10.56 11.78 11.55
N ARG A 473 9.68 12.33 12.38
CA ARG A 473 9.47 13.76 12.54
C ARG A 473 10.11 14.25 13.86
N PRO A 474 11.33 14.78 13.83
CA PRO A 474 11.86 15.48 14.97
C PRO A 474 11.18 16.85 15.08
N VAL A 475 10.62 17.16 16.22
CA VAL A 475 10.13 18.51 16.51
C VAL A 475 11.21 19.22 17.32
N PRO A 476 11.93 20.19 16.76
CA PRO A 476 12.90 20.97 17.51
C PRO A 476 12.18 21.86 18.52
N PHE A 477 12.76 22.03 19.68
CA PHE A 477 12.29 22.99 20.67
C PHE A 477 13.29 24.16 20.72
N PRO A 478 12.86 25.41 20.55
CA PRO A 478 11.48 25.91 20.35
C PRO A 478 11.01 25.79 18.87
N PRO A 479 9.68 25.75 18.62
CA PRO A 479 9.18 25.78 17.26
C PRO A 479 9.61 27.07 16.55
N PRO A 480 9.87 27.10 15.21
CA PRO A 480 8.79 26.83 14.25
C PRO A 480 9.15 25.92 13.07
N ILE A 481 10.23 25.14 13.06
CA ILE A 481 10.58 24.41 11.84
C ILE A 481 10.33 22.91 12.07
N GLU A 482 9.26 22.39 11.44
CA GLU A 482 9.02 20.96 11.34
C GLU A 482 9.75 20.43 10.09
N TYR A 483 10.40 19.27 10.22
CA TYR A 483 11.06 18.61 9.11
C TYR A 483 10.96 17.09 9.25
N VAL A 484 11.15 16.39 8.16
CA VAL A 484 11.33 14.92 8.16
C VAL A 484 12.82 14.64 8.20
N ALA A 485 13.23 13.78 9.13
CA ALA A 485 14.57 13.24 9.17
C ALA A 485 14.57 11.79 8.69
N ALA A 486 15.65 11.38 8.06
CA ALA A 486 15.91 9.99 7.71
C ALA A 486 17.29 9.59 8.26
N THR A 487 17.37 8.36 8.81
CA THR A 487 18.61 7.81 9.32
C THR A 487 18.81 6.39 8.78
N ALA A 488 19.97 6.15 8.19
CA ALA A 488 20.36 4.85 7.68
C ALA A 488 21.16 4.07 8.73
N TYR A 489 20.90 2.76 8.76
CA TYR A 489 21.52 1.82 9.67
C TYR A 489 22.05 0.61 8.92
N SER A 490 23.18 0.08 9.36
CA SER A 490 23.68 -1.25 8.97
C SER A 490 23.71 -2.16 10.18
N PHE A 491 23.40 -3.44 9.97
CA PHE A 491 23.33 -4.45 11.02
C PHE A 491 24.29 -5.61 10.72
N SER A 492 25.04 -6.00 11.75
CA SER A 492 25.88 -7.18 11.73
C SER A 492 25.51 -8.11 12.88
N LEU A 493 25.50 -9.43 12.63
CA LEU A 493 25.37 -10.45 13.69
C LEU A 493 26.66 -10.66 14.48
N ALA A 494 27.79 -10.18 13.99
CA ALA A 494 29.07 -10.27 14.69
C ALA A 494 28.99 -9.57 16.06
N GLY A 495 29.55 -10.20 17.08
CA GLY A 495 29.61 -9.60 18.44
C GLY A 495 28.25 -9.55 19.18
N GLY A 496 27.29 -10.39 18.81
CA GLY A 496 25.97 -10.45 19.50
C GLY A 496 24.91 -9.51 18.94
N GLY A 497 25.05 -9.10 17.68
CA GLY A 497 24.13 -8.22 16.98
C GLY A 497 24.43 -6.74 17.24
N GLN A 498 24.97 -6.05 16.25
CA GLN A 498 25.28 -4.62 16.32
C GLN A 498 24.54 -3.86 15.22
N LEU A 499 23.90 -2.77 15.61
CA LEU A 499 23.28 -1.81 14.70
C LEU A 499 24.14 -0.53 14.71
N VAL A 500 24.57 -0.10 13.53
CA VAL A 500 25.44 1.07 13.37
C VAL A 500 24.77 2.09 12.47
N THR A 501 24.72 3.33 12.91
CA THR A 501 24.27 4.44 12.08
C THR A 501 25.27 4.70 10.96
N THR A 502 24.85 4.63 9.70
CA THR A 502 25.70 4.85 8.53
C THR A 502 25.53 6.23 7.92
N GLY A 503 24.45 6.92 8.23
CA GLY A 503 24.21 8.29 7.79
C GLY A 503 22.88 8.83 8.28
N SER A 504 22.73 10.15 8.27
CA SER A 504 21.48 10.82 8.57
C SER A 504 21.37 12.11 7.77
N SER A 505 20.15 12.46 7.38
CA SER A 505 19.87 13.72 6.68
C SER A 505 18.49 14.25 7.04
N SER A 506 18.32 15.57 6.96
CA SER A 506 16.99 16.16 6.89
C SER A 506 16.48 15.98 5.46
N VAL A 507 15.25 15.43 5.33
CA VAL A 507 14.64 15.17 4.04
C VAL A 507 14.02 16.43 3.46
N VAL A 508 13.45 17.26 4.32
CA VAL A 508 12.81 18.52 3.93
C VAL A 508 12.98 19.54 5.05
N ASN A 509 13.36 20.74 4.68
CA ASN A 509 13.36 21.91 5.56
C ASN A 509 12.33 22.89 5.01
N VAL A 510 11.06 22.65 5.31
CA VAL A 510 9.95 23.49 4.84
C VAL A 510 9.35 24.25 6.00
N GLY A 511 8.95 25.49 5.73
CA GLY A 511 8.22 26.32 6.70
C GLY A 511 6.79 25.86 6.96
N ASN A 512 6.40 24.67 6.49
CA ASN A 512 5.09 24.07 6.62
C ASN A 512 5.14 22.89 7.58
N SER A 513 4.00 22.55 8.18
CA SER A 513 3.89 21.37 9.04
C SER A 513 3.94 20.10 8.20
N VAL A 514 4.74 19.14 8.62
CA VAL A 514 4.88 17.82 7.96
C VAL A 514 4.35 16.74 8.88
N ILE A 515 3.63 15.78 8.31
CA ILE A 515 3.03 14.67 9.06
C ILE A 515 3.34 13.31 8.44
N ALA A 516 3.37 12.31 9.29
CA ALA A 516 3.37 10.88 9.00
C ALA A 516 4.38 10.46 7.91
N PRO A 517 5.69 10.61 8.15
CA PRO A 517 6.68 10.15 7.19
C PRO A 517 6.57 8.65 6.95
N ARG A 518 6.85 8.21 5.72
CA ARG A 518 6.85 6.81 5.27
C ARG A 518 8.15 6.50 4.55
N VAL A 519 8.57 5.24 4.60
CA VAL A 519 9.77 4.77 3.88
C VAL A 519 9.41 3.58 3.01
N VAL A 520 9.97 3.54 1.81
CA VAL A 520 9.93 2.38 0.92
C VAL A 520 11.35 2.11 0.44
N TRP A 521 11.86 0.92 0.75
CA TRP A 521 13.18 0.49 0.27
C TRP A 521 13.06 -0.08 -1.16
N ILE A 522 13.97 0.35 -2.02
CA ILE A 522 14.17 -0.18 -3.36
C ILE A 522 15.44 -1.03 -3.36
N ALA A 523 16.30 -0.96 -4.30
CA ALA A 523 17.55 -1.71 -4.29
C ALA A 523 18.70 -0.91 -3.65
N ASP A 524 19.09 0.16 -4.29
CA ASP A 524 20.18 1.07 -3.90
C ASP A 524 19.69 2.39 -3.31
N SER A 525 18.37 2.60 -3.35
CA SER A 525 17.71 3.81 -2.89
C SER A 525 16.51 3.51 -1.99
N CYS A 526 16.03 4.51 -1.29
CA CYS A 526 14.77 4.49 -0.59
C CYS A 526 13.97 5.75 -0.90
N LEU A 527 12.66 5.60 -0.91
CA LEU A 527 11.73 6.71 -1.01
C LEU A 527 11.26 7.10 0.38
N VAL A 528 11.32 8.38 0.69
CA VAL A 528 10.72 8.93 1.90
C VAL A 528 9.51 9.76 1.48
N GLY A 529 8.33 9.25 1.80
CA GLY A 529 7.05 9.92 1.56
C GLY A 529 6.57 10.65 2.82
N PHE A 530 5.88 11.76 2.66
CA PHE A 530 5.29 12.54 3.76
C PHE A 530 4.15 13.40 3.23
N SER A 531 3.29 13.87 4.13
CA SER A 531 2.28 14.86 3.81
C SER A 531 2.72 16.22 4.34
N GLU A 532 2.60 17.24 3.50
CA GLU A 532 2.98 18.63 3.79
C GLU A 532 1.72 19.49 3.90
N LEU A 533 1.43 20.03 5.09
CA LEU A 533 0.31 20.91 5.32
C LEU A 533 0.63 22.33 4.82
N LEU A 534 -0.11 22.80 3.86
CA LEU A 534 0.00 24.17 3.37
C LEU A 534 -0.70 25.11 4.36
N SER A 535 0.06 26.09 4.87
CA SER A 535 -0.46 27.07 5.86
C SER A 535 -1.70 27.79 5.37
N ALA A 536 -2.72 27.91 6.21
CA ALA A 536 -3.96 28.68 6.05
C ALA A 536 -5.05 28.07 5.15
N THR A 537 -4.80 27.03 4.40
CA THR A 537 -5.83 26.25 3.71
C THR A 537 -5.84 24.84 4.29
N SER A 538 -6.99 24.20 4.42
CA SER A 538 -7.09 22.80 4.86
C SER A 538 -6.59 21.80 3.81
N SER A 539 -5.67 22.21 2.96
CA SER A 539 -5.08 21.38 1.92
C SER A 539 -3.66 20.92 2.31
N SER A 540 -3.31 19.71 1.95
CA SER A 540 -1.96 19.16 2.08
C SER A 540 -1.50 18.55 0.76
N MET A 541 -0.18 18.37 0.62
CA MET A 541 0.42 17.75 -0.56
C MET A 541 1.13 16.47 -0.16
N ALA A 542 0.90 15.40 -0.90
CA ALA A 542 1.71 14.19 -0.80
C ALA A 542 3.05 14.42 -1.50
N SER A 543 4.12 14.32 -0.75
CA SER A 543 5.48 14.59 -1.22
C SER A 543 6.35 13.35 -1.10
N LEU A 544 7.35 13.24 -1.99
CA LEU A 544 8.27 12.12 -2.07
C LEU A 544 9.70 12.62 -2.29
N SER A 545 10.65 12.08 -1.56
CA SER A 545 12.07 12.33 -1.79
C SER A 545 12.80 11.00 -1.93
N SER A 546 13.59 10.85 -2.99
CA SER A 546 14.47 9.70 -3.18
C SER A 546 15.80 9.91 -2.45
N ARG A 547 16.28 8.89 -1.74
CA ARG A 547 17.48 8.92 -0.93
C ARG A 547 18.35 7.69 -1.18
N SER A 548 19.65 7.85 -1.07
CA SER A 548 20.58 6.71 -1.03
C SER A 548 20.26 5.81 0.15
N SER A 549 20.13 4.51 -0.09
CA SER A 549 19.85 3.49 0.91
C SER A 549 20.95 3.36 1.99
N LEU A 550 22.15 3.80 1.69
CA LEU A 550 23.33 3.61 2.55
C LEU A 550 23.68 4.81 3.41
N GLY A 551 23.31 6.01 3.01
CA GLY A 551 23.71 7.21 3.72
C GLY A 551 22.65 8.28 3.83
N CYS A 552 21.45 7.99 3.39
CA CYS A 552 20.35 8.95 3.31
C CYS A 552 20.71 10.24 2.54
N SER A 553 21.74 10.20 1.69
CA SER A 553 22.05 11.34 0.82
C SER A 553 20.95 11.48 -0.23
N GLU A 554 20.66 12.72 -0.57
CA GLU A 554 19.61 13.03 -1.54
C GLU A 554 20.00 12.55 -2.94
N CYS A 555 19.13 11.75 -3.56
CA CYS A 555 19.22 11.34 -4.94
C CYS A 555 18.35 12.25 -5.81
N GLU A 556 17.12 12.46 -5.36
CA GLU A 556 16.16 13.35 -6.02
C GLU A 556 15.43 14.16 -4.94
N GLY A 557 15.37 15.47 -5.14
CA GLY A 557 14.68 16.40 -4.25
C GLY A 557 13.19 16.11 -4.18
N PRO A 558 12.47 16.78 -3.28
CA PRO A 558 11.05 16.53 -3.08
C PRO A 558 10.27 16.68 -4.39
N ALA A 559 9.55 15.63 -4.78
CA ALA A 559 8.61 15.65 -5.88
C ALA A 559 7.20 15.51 -5.33
N TYR A 560 6.28 16.33 -5.80
CA TYR A 560 4.89 16.23 -5.43
C TYR A 560 4.24 15.08 -6.21
N VAL A 561 3.77 14.06 -5.48
CA VAL A 561 3.07 12.92 -6.08
C VAL A 561 1.55 13.13 -6.15
N GLY A 562 1.01 13.93 -5.23
CA GLY A 562 -0.37 14.38 -5.23
C GLY A 562 -0.41 15.89 -4.99
N VAL A 563 -0.94 16.64 -5.95
CA VAL A 563 -1.19 18.09 -5.84
C VAL A 563 -2.64 18.30 -6.23
N SER A 564 -3.47 18.53 -5.26
CA SER A 564 -4.87 18.85 -5.50
C SER A 564 -5.33 19.94 -4.52
N THR A 565 -6.55 20.40 -4.69
CA THR A 565 -7.22 21.26 -3.69
C THR A 565 -7.74 20.46 -2.50
N ARG A 566 -7.42 19.15 -2.44
CA ARG A 566 -7.83 18.21 -1.42
C ARG A 566 -6.74 18.04 -0.36
N VAL A 567 -7.07 17.38 0.73
CA VAL A 567 -6.09 16.93 1.72
C VAL A 567 -5.47 15.63 1.23
N GLU A 568 -4.16 15.65 0.99
CA GLU A 568 -3.40 14.49 0.55
C GLU A 568 -2.71 13.85 1.74
N GLY A 569 -3.03 12.59 2.02
CA GLY A 569 -2.37 11.80 3.04
C GLY A 569 -0.93 11.42 2.67
N PRO A 570 -0.13 10.90 3.62
CA PRO A 570 1.22 10.46 3.33
C PRO A 570 1.22 9.24 2.42
N PRO A 571 2.03 9.22 1.34
CA PRO A 571 2.08 8.09 0.43
C PRO A 571 2.72 6.86 1.11
N VAL A 572 1.96 5.78 1.19
CA VAL A 572 2.42 4.44 1.59
C VAL A 572 2.82 3.68 0.34
N GLY A 573 3.94 2.98 0.35
CA GLY A 573 4.42 2.28 -0.84
C GLY A 573 4.84 0.84 -0.59
N CYS A 574 4.93 0.10 -1.68
CA CYS A 574 5.56 -1.21 -1.74
C CYS A 574 6.37 -1.33 -3.01
N SER A 575 7.65 -1.69 -2.88
CA SER A 575 8.49 -2.05 -4.02
C SER A 575 8.26 -3.51 -4.42
N VAL A 576 8.47 -3.84 -5.67
CA VAL A 576 8.43 -5.23 -6.15
C VAL A 576 9.46 -6.11 -5.43
N HIS A 577 10.58 -5.53 -5.02
CA HIS A 577 11.62 -6.21 -4.24
C HIS A 577 11.16 -6.68 -2.86
N ALA A 578 10.17 -6.03 -2.23
CA ALA A 578 9.66 -6.44 -0.93
C ALA A 578 9.10 -7.87 -0.93
N SER A 579 8.69 -8.36 -2.08
CA SER A 579 8.14 -9.72 -2.27
C SER A 579 9.04 -10.63 -3.11
N GLY A 580 10.31 -10.29 -3.28
CA GLY A 580 11.26 -11.07 -4.08
C GLY A 580 11.07 -10.89 -5.60
N GLY A 581 10.32 -9.91 -6.05
CA GLY A 581 10.20 -9.53 -7.45
C GLY A 581 11.46 -8.87 -7.99
N THR A 582 11.58 -8.80 -9.30
CA THR A 582 12.68 -8.13 -10.02
C THR A 582 12.22 -6.82 -10.64
N GLY A 583 13.11 -5.84 -10.71
CA GLY A 583 12.85 -4.51 -11.27
C GLY A 583 12.63 -3.45 -10.18
N GLU A 584 12.53 -2.19 -10.58
CA GLU A 584 12.58 -1.04 -9.68
C GLU A 584 11.23 -0.32 -9.55
N ASP A 585 10.15 -1.08 -9.76
CA ASP A 585 8.82 -0.53 -9.63
C ASP A 585 8.41 -0.40 -8.16
N VAL A 586 7.81 0.72 -7.86
CA VAL A 586 7.14 1.00 -6.58
C VAL A 586 5.72 1.44 -6.90
N LEU A 587 4.75 0.87 -6.22
CA LEU A 587 3.42 1.42 -6.16
C LEU A 587 3.28 2.23 -4.88
N LEU A 588 2.94 3.50 -5.04
CA LEU A 588 2.58 4.42 -3.97
C LEU A 588 1.07 4.53 -3.91
N THR A 589 0.51 4.53 -2.72
CA THR A 589 -0.92 4.74 -2.51
C THR A 589 -1.12 5.69 -1.33
N TRP A 590 -2.14 6.54 -1.40
CA TRP A 590 -2.46 7.49 -0.35
C TRP A 590 -3.95 7.83 -0.34
N GLU A 591 -4.37 8.40 0.75
CA GLU A 591 -5.70 8.96 0.91
C GLU A 591 -5.73 10.37 0.31
N GLN A 592 -6.75 10.66 -0.48
CA GLN A 592 -7.04 11.98 -1.01
C GLN A 592 -8.41 12.41 -0.51
N ALA A 593 -8.45 13.28 0.50
CA ALA A 593 -9.69 13.66 1.16
C ALA A 593 -10.17 15.07 0.75
N LEU A 594 -11.45 15.22 0.51
CA LEU A 594 -12.13 16.50 0.36
C LEU A 594 -13.25 16.60 1.39
N ALA A 595 -13.08 17.46 2.40
CA ALA A 595 -14.11 17.82 3.39
C ALA A 595 -14.79 16.61 4.08
N GLY A 596 -14.04 15.53 4.37
CA GLY A 596 -14.53 14.36 5.09
C GLY A 596 -14.84 13.14 4.22
N ASN A 597 -14.61 13.23 2.90
CA ASN A 597 -14.63 12.06 2.01
C ASN A 597 -13.21 11.76 1.55
N GLY A 598 -12.71 10.58 1.88
CA GLY A 598 -11.43 10.08 1.43
C GLY A 598 -11.60 9.16 0.21
N ASP A 599 -10.77 9.38 -0.80
CA ASP A 599 -10.58 8.46 -1.92
C ASP A 599 -9.20 7.82 -1.81
N ILE A 600 -9.05 6.60 -2.26
CA ILE A 600 -7.74 5.96 -2.36
C ILE A 600 -7.19 6.14 -3.76
N VAL A 601 -6.02 6.75 -3.83
CA VAL A 601 -5.29 7.01 -5.07
C VAL A 601 -4.01 6.19 -5.08
N ALA A 602 -3.65 5.66 -6.24
CA ALA A 602 -2.39 4.98 -6.45
C ALA A 602 -1.60 5.61 -7.61
N ARG A 603 -0.27 5.52 -7.51
CA ARG A 603 0.64 6.00 -8.53
C ARG A 603 1.88 5.12 -8.59
N ARG A 604 2.23 4.68 -9.78
CA ARG A 604 3.49 3.99 -9.99
C ARG A 604 4.64 4.98 -10.00
N TRP A 605 5.69 4.65 -9.29
CA TRP A 605 6.99 5.29 -9.39
C TRP A 605 7.99 4.28 -9.92
N LEU A 606 8.77 4.67 -10.91
CA LEU A 606 9.86 3.89 -11.46
C LEU A 606 11.16 4.61 -11.16
N ALA A 607 12.05 3.97 -10.41
CA ALA A 607 13.39 4.48 -10.21
C ALA A 607 14.13 4.49 -11.55
N VAL A 608 14.55 5.64 -11.97
CA VAL A 608 15.49 5.81 -13.10
C VAL A 608 16.74 6.43 -12.52
N ASP A 609 17.25 5.82 -11.45
CA ASP A 609 18.46 6.28 -10.78
C ASP A 609 19.61 5.46 -11.32
N GLY A 610 20.33 5.92 -12.30
CA GLY A 610 21.53 5.30 -12.83
C GLY A 610 21.60 3.76 -12.71
N ASP A 611 22.12 3.09 -13.66
CA ASP A 611 22.19 1.62 -13.63
C ASP A 611 23.35 1.20 -12.70
N VAL A 612 23.03 0.70 -11.51
CA VAL A 612 23.99 0.03 -10.61
C VAL A 612 23.68 -1.47 -10.59
N THR A 613 24.43 -2.24 -11.36
CA THR A 613 24.21 -3.67 -11.54
C THR A 613 25.33 -4.47 -10.88
N SER A 614 24.99 -5.43 -10.02
CA SER A 614 25.97 -6.37 -9.48
C SER A 614 26.32 -7.44 -10.53
N LEU A 615 27.62 -7.58 -10.80
CA LEU A 615 28.16 -8.55 -11.74
C LEU A 615 28.64 -9.84 -11.05
N GLY A 616 28.51 -9.91 -9.71
CA GLY A 616 29.10 -11.03 -8.96
C GLY A 616 30.60 -10.95 -8.87
N GLY A 617 31.29 -12.07 -8.93
CA GLY A 617 32.76 -12.18 -8.91
C GLY A 617 33.38 -12.13 -7.51
N GLY A 618 32.61 -11.91 -6.47
CA GLY A 618 33.05 -11.87 -5.08
C GLY A 618 33.38 -13.25 -4.50
N CYS A 619 34.23 -13.27 -3.49
CA CYS A 619 34.64 -14.50 -2.81
C CYS A 619 35.25 -14.26 -1.44
N GLY A 620 35.21 -15.28 -0.60
CA GLY A 620 35.80 -15.27 0.72
C GLY A 620 35.25 -14.15 1.60
N LEU A 621 36.13 -13.45 2.29
CA LEU A 621 35.81 -12.32 3.19
C LEU A 621 35.93 -10.96 2.47
N GLY A 622 35.71 -10.93 1.14
CA GLY A 622 35.82 -9.73 0.32
C GLY A 622 34.75 -8.67 0.56
N GLY A 623 33.72 -9.01 1.33
CA GLY A 623 32.61 -8.11 1.61
C GLY A 623 31.70 -7.88 0.42
N ARG A 624 30.80 -6.91 0.58
CA ARG A 624 29.84 -6.48 -0.47
C ARG A 624 30.21 -5.08 -0.94
N ASN A 625 30.35 -4.95 -2.26
CA ASN A 625 30.46 -3.64 -2.92
C ASN A 625 29.05 -3.08 -3.15
N ASP A 626 28.86 -1.83 -2.81
CA ASP A 626 27.63 -1.11 -2.94
C ASP A 626 27.90 0.34 -3.39
N ALA A 627 26.95 0.97 -4.08
CA ALA A 627 27.08 2.34 -4.55
C ALA A 627 25.75 3.08 -4.36
N GLY A 628 25.83 4.38 -4.18
CA GLY A 628 24.67 5.24 -4.10
C GLY A 628 24.08 5.54 -5.48
N CYS A 629 23.14 6.48 -5.54
CA CYS A 629 22.46 6.87 -6.78
C CYS A 629 23.42 7.45 -7.81
N ALA A 630 23.66 6.69 -8.89
CA ALA A 630 24.63 7.03 -9.94
C ALA A 630 24.02 8.00 -10.96
N ARG A 631 23.72 9.22 -10.55
CA ARG A 631 23.19 10.26 -11.46
C ARG A 631 23.90 11.60 -11.33
N SER A 632 23.84 12.40 -12.37
CA SER A 632 24.44 13.75 -12.43
C SER A 632 23.36 14.83 -12.22
N PRO A 633 23.55 15.80 -11.28
CA PRO A 633 24.64 15.84 -10.32
C PRO A 633 24.35 15.03 -9.05
N ASN A 634 25.36 14.39 -8.48
CA ASN A 634 25.34 13.85 -7.12
C ASN A 634 26.70 14.01 -6.45
N LEU A 635 26.90 15.12 -5.74
CA LEU A 635 28.17 15.43 -5.07
C LEU A 635 28.44 14.54 -3.85
N LEU A 636 27.44 13.79 -3.39
CA LEU A 636 27.57 12.85 -2.27
C LEU A 636 27.66 11.38 -2.73
N PHE A 637 27.73 11.15 -4.03
CA PHE A 637 27.89 9.81 -4.56
C PHE A 637 29.16 9.16 -4.03
N ALA A 638 29.04 7.93 -3.57
CA ALA A 638 30.13 7.17 -2.96
C ALA A 638 29.98 5.67 -3.23
N HIS A 639 31.09 4.98 -3.30
CA HIS A 639 31.16 3.53 -3.23
C HIS A 639 31.43 3.10 -1.80
N ARG A 640 30.83 1.98 -1.39
CA ARG A 640 30.96 1.45 -0.04
C ARG A 640 31.31 -0.03 -0.08
N MET A 641 32.12 -0.42 0.86
CA MET A 641 32.32 -1.80 1.22
C MET A 641 31.55 -2.10 2.50
N LEU A 642 30.82 -3.19 2.53
CA LEU A 642 30.03 -3.65 3.66
C LEU A 642 30.42 -5.10 3.97
N GLU A 643 30.34 -5.48 5.24
CA GLU A 643 30.52 -6.87 5.68
C GLU A 643 31.89 -7.48 5.28
N GLY A 644 32.92 -6.67 5.08
CA GLY A 644 34.27 -7.12 4.79
C GLY A 644 35.03 -7.55 6.04
N LEU A 645 36.31 -7.89 5.86
CA LEU A 645 37.19 -8.18 6.98
C LEU A 645 37.46 -6.90 7.82
N ALA A 646 37.27 -6.99 9.12
CA ALA A 646 37.45 -5.84 10.03
C ALA A 646 38.91 -5.39 10.15
N ASN A 647 39.12 -4.07 10.17
CA ASN A 647 40.45 -3.42 10.32
C ASN A 647 41.50 -3.94 9.31
N ALA A 648 41.05 -4.32 8.11
CA ALA A 648 41.91 -4.87 7.07
C ALA A 648 42.31 -3.80 6.04
N PRO A 649 43.53 -3.88 5.47
CA PRO A 649 43.87 -3.08 4.33
C PRO A 649 43.10 -3.52 3.09
N ILE A 650 42.50 -2.54 2.38
CA ILE A 650 41.66 -2.77 1.21
C ILE A 650 42.06 -1.85 0.07
N VAL A 651 41.75 -2.32 -1.15
CA VAL A 651 41.93 -1.57 -2.38
C VAL A 651 40.58 -1.42 -3.07
N PHE A 652 40.16 -0.19 -3.27
CA PHE A 652 39.04 0.12 -4.18
C PHE A 652 39.56 0.22 -5.60
N ILE A 653 38.90 -0.46 -6.52
CA ILE A 653 39.26 -0.53 -7.95
C ILE A 653 38.11 0.05 -8.75
N LEU A 654 38.39 1.07 -9.54
CA LEU A 654 37.46 1.72 -10.46
C LEU A 654 38.04 1.67 -11.88
N SER A 655 37.30 1.19 -12.86
CA SER A 655 37.71 1.07 -14.26
C SER A 655 36.60 1.45 -15.21
N ILE A 656 36.93 1.93 -16.39
CA ILE A 656 36.02 2.13 -17.51
C ILE A 656 35.90 0.87 -18.40
N GLY A 657 36.75 -0.14 -18.16
CA GLY A 657 36.77 -1.42 -18.89
C GLY A 657 36.44 -2.62 -18.00
N GLN A 658 35.97 -3.68 -18.60
CA GLN A 658 35.70 -4.97 -17.98
C GLN A 658 36.62 -6.04 -18.57
N ALA A 659 37.36 -6.78 -17.72
CA ALA A 659 38.26 -7.83 -18.15
C ALA A 659 37.84 -9.24 -17.68
N GLY A 660 37.44 -9.40 -16.43
CA GLY A 660 37.02 -10.69 -15.87
C GLY A 660 38.16 -11.68 -15.66
N LEU A 661 39.21 -11.32 -14.90
CA LEU A 661 40.35 -12.21 -14.60
C LEU A 661 39.98 -13.22 -13.51
N PRO A 662 39.98 -14.55 -13.80
CA PRO A 662 39.77 -15.56 -12.77
C PRO A 662 40.91 -15.55 -11.75
N CYS A 663 40.57 -15.64 -10.46
CA CYS A 663 41.52 -15.66 -9.37
C CYS A 663 41.06 -16.55 -8.22
N GLY A 664 41.47 -17.81 -8.20
CA GLY A 664 40.95 -18.78 -7.26
C GLY A 664 39.45 -19.03 -7.45
N SER A 665 38.68 -18.84 -6.39
CA SER A 665 37.21 -18.88 -6.44
C SER A 665 36.58 -17.53 -6.82
N CYS A 666 37.38 -16.50 -7.12
CA CYS A 666 36.96 -15.15 -7.42
C CYS A 666 37.11 -14.80 -8.91
N ASN A 667 36.46 -13.70 -9.30
CA ASN A 667 36.74 -13.00 -10.56
C ASN A 667 37.02 -11.54 -10.30
N LEU A 668 38.16 -11.06 -10.77
CA LEU A 668 38.46 -9.63 -10.81
C LEU A 668 37.87 -9.07 -12.10
N ILE A 669 36.76 -8.33 -11.96
CA ILE A 669 35.94 -7.86 -13.09
C ILE A 669 36.47 -6.58 -13.73
N PRO A 670 36.89 -5.52 -12.98
CA PRO A 670 37.46 -4.31 -13.58
C PRO A 670 38.73 -4.60 -14.37
N ASP A 671 38.89 -3.95 -15.54
CA ASP A 671 40.11 -4.02 -16.33
C ASP A 671 41.22 -3.19 -15.67
N LEU A 672 42.27 -3.88 -15.20
CA LEU A 672 43.39 -3.25 -14.52
C LEU A 672 44.21 -2.31 -15.41
N SER A 673 44.14 -2.46 -16.73
CA SER A 673 44.88 -1.57 -17.66
C SER A 673 44.29 -0.15 -17.70
N THR A 674 43.01 -0.02 -17.37
CA THR A 674 42.28 1.27 -17.32
C THR A 674 41.85 1.63 -15.90
N ALA A 675 42.30 0.86 -14.89
CA ALA A 675 41.83 1.02 -13.53
C ALA A 675 42.56 2.12 -12.76
N ILE A 676 41.79 2.81 -11.94
CA ILE A 676 42.27 3.66 -10.84
C ILE A 676 42.09 2.88 -9.56
N THR A 677 43.13 2.84 -8.74
CA THR A 677 43.09 2.13 -7.45
C THR A 677 43.29 3.10 -6.30
N LEU A 678 42.52 2.94 -5.22
CA LEU A 678 42.63 3.70 -4.00
C LEU A 678 42.78 2.73 -2.82
N MET A 679 43.84 2.90 -2.03
CA MET A 679 44.07 2.09 -0.83
C MET A 679 43.49 2.79 0.41
N THR A 680 42.82 2.02 1.24
CA THR A 680 42.30 2.46 2.54
C THR A 680 42.21 1.26 3.48
N THR A 681 41.59 1.42 4.63
CA THR A 681 41.34 0.35 5.60
C THR A 681 39.87 0.26 5.93
N THR A 682 39.38 -0.93 6.20
CA THR A 682 38.04 -1.14 6.75
C THR A 682 38.01 -0.68 8.21
N ASP A 683 36.82 -0.31 8.66
CA ASP A 683 36.55 -0.06 10.08
C ASP A 683 36.37 -1.37 10.87
N ALA A 684 36.05 -1.27 12.16
CA ALA A 684 35.83 -2.41 13.05
C ALA A 684 34.67 -3.32 12.66
N LEU A 685 33.83 -2.90 11.72
CA LEU A 685 32.68 -3.64 11.20
C LEU A 685 32.95 -4.19 9.79
N GLY A 686 34.13 -3.99 9.24
CA GLY A 686 34.47 -4.38 7.89
C GLY A 686 33.92 -3.44 6.82
N GLY A 687 33.53 -2.22 7.20
CA GLY A 687 33.03 -1.18 6.31
C GLY A 687 34.11 -0.24 5.80
N ALA A 688 33.94 0.31 4.60
CA ALA A 688 34.76 1.42 4.06
C ALA A 688 33.94 2.26 3.07
N ILE A 689 34.33 3.52 2.90
CA ILE A 689 33.67 4.46 2.00
C ILE A 689 34.71 5.18 1.16
N VAL A 690 34.48 5.21 -0.16
CA VAL A 690 35.22 6.05 -1.10
C VAL A 690 34.25 7.04 -1.77
N PRO A 691 34.33 8.33 -1.43
CA PRO A 691 33.56 9.37 -2.11
C PRO A 691 34.02 9.50 -3.58
N THR A 692 33.06 9.45 -4.49
CA THR A 692 33.28 9.62 -5.94
C THR A 692 32.24 10.60 -6.48
N PRO A 693 32.31 11.89 -6.09
CA PRO A 693 31.29 12.88 -6.40
C PRO A 693 31.06 13.02 -7.91
N ILE A 694 29.79 13.08 -8.32
CA ILE A 694 29.36 13.27 -9.72
C ILE A 694 28.95 14.72 -9.87
N PRO A 695 29.72 15.56 -10.58
CA PRO A 695 29.35 16.96 -10.82
C PRO A 695 28.22 17.09 -11.84
N ALA A 696 27.59 18.26 -11.89
CA ALA A 696 26.68 18.63 -12.97
C ALA A 696 27.40 18.59 -14.30
N ALA A 697 26.75 18.14 -15.35
CA ALA A 697 27.32 17.97 -16.70
C ALA A 697 28.57 17.03 -16.69
N SER A 698 28.56 15.98 -15.91
CA SER A 698 29.63 14.99 -15.88
C SER A 698 29.84 14.35 -17.28
N PRO A 699 31.08 14.31 -17.79
CA PRO A 699 31.39 13.59 -19.01
C PRO A 699 31.23 12.06 -18.89
N LEU A 700 31.03 11.55 -17.71
CA LEU A 700 30.83 10.12 -17.44
C LEU A 700 29.37 9.67 -17.60
N VAL A 701 28.42 10.58 -17.87
CA VAL A 701 27.03 10.23 -18.13
C VAL A 701 26.94 9.26 -19.31
N GLY A 702 26.26 8.13 -19.10
CA GLY A 702 26.09 7.07 -20.09
C GLY A 702 27.27 6.11 -20.22
N LEU A 703 28.43 6.39 -19.60
CA LEU A 703 29.56 5.48 -19.63
C LEU A 703 29.47 4.43 -18.50
N PRO A 704 29.69 3.14 -18.80
CA PRO A 704 29.78 2.14 -17.76
C PRO A 704 31.09 2.27 -16.99
N LEU A 705 30.98 2.32 -15.67
CA LEU A 705 32.07 2.22 -14.73
C LEU A 705 32.02 0.86 -14.04
N PHE A 706 33.16 0.22 -13.86
CA PHE A 706 33.27 -1.08 -13.20
C PHE A 706 34.05 -0.91 -11.90
N THR A 707 33.47 -1.34 -10.78
CA THR A 707 34.08 -1.18 -9.47
C THR A 707 34.09 -2.48 -8.69
N GLN A 708 35.16 -2.68 -7.89
CA GLN A 708 35.29 -3.84 -7.03
C GLN A 708 36.23 -3.50 -5.88
N TRP A 709 35.99 -4.10 -4.71
CA TRP A 709 36.91 -4.03 -3.59
C TRP A 709 37.76 -5.29 -3.50
N ALA A 710 39.02 -5.11 -3.13
CA ALA A 710 39.95 -6.18 -2.84
C ALA A 710 40.47 -6.03 -1.41
N THR A 711 40.25 -7.02 -0.58
CA THR A 711 40.75 -7.08 0.80
C THR A 711 42.06 -7.88 0.85
N VAL A 712 43.10 -7.33 1.39
CA VAL A 712 44.39 -8.02 1.54
C VAL A 712 44.31 -8.98 2.74
N ASP A 713 44.52 -10.27 2.47
CA ASP A 713 44.65 -11.30 3.52
C ASP A 713 45.85 -12.21 3.22
N LEU A 714 46.82 -12.18 4.12
CA LEU A 714 48.05 -12.96 3.97
C LEU A 714 47.91 -14.40 4.48
N ASN A 715 46.83 -14.72 5.19
CA ASN A 715 46.66 -16.01 5.85
C ASN A 715 45.79 -17.00 5.08
N THR A 716 44.62 -16.55 4.65
CA THR A 716 43.59 -17.41 4.01
C THR A 716 42.97 -16.79 2.76
N PRO A 717 43.79 -16.32 1.78
CA PRO A 717 43.27 -15.58 0.64
C PRO A 717 42.44 -16.48 -0.27
N ALA A 718 41.25 -16.03 -0.66
CA ALA A 718 40.40 -16.72 -1.65
C ALA A 718 40.93 -16.55 -3.09
N CYS A 719 41.75 -15.54 -3.33
CA CYS A 719 42.54 -15.28 -4.53
C CYS A 719 44.06 -15.42 -4.19
N PRO A 720 44.62 -16.64 -4.16
CA PRO A 720 45.97 -16.88 -3.68
C PRO A 720 47.07 -16.20 -4.50
N GLN A 721 46.84 -15.97 -5.79
CA GLN A 721 47.81 -15.34 -6.68
C GLN A 721 48.14 -13.90 -6.32
N PHE A 722 47.21 -13.22 -5.66
CA PHE A 722 47.33 -11.82 -5.25
C PHE A 722 47.16 -11.61 -3.75
N LEU A 723 46.95 -12.68 -2.98
CA LEU A 723 46.71 -12.65 -1.53
C LEU A 723 45.48 -11.80 -1.16
N LEU A 724 44.36 -11.97 -1.90
CA LEU A 724 43.18 -11.15 -1.78
C LEU A 724 41.91 -11.96 -1.54
N HIS A 725 40.89 -11.29 -0.96
CA HIS A 725 39.50 -11.57 -1.11
C HIS A 725 38.86 -10.47 -1.96
N LEU A 726 37.87 -10.80 -2.80
CA LEU A 726 37.21 -9.83 -3.66
C LEU A 726 35.73 -9.67 -3.25
N SER A 727 35.23 -8.43 -3.24
CA SER A 727 33.79 -8.17 -3.19
C SER A 727 33.12 -8.56 -4.51
N ASN A 728 31.78 -8.53 -4.55
CA ASN A 728 31.10 -8.47 -5.84
C ASN A 728 31.55 -7.22 -6.61
N ALA A 729 31.63 -7.34 -7.92
CA ALA A 729 31.83 -6.18 -8.78
C ALA A 729 30.49 -5.50 -9.11
N LEU A 730 30.54 -4.17 -9.28
CA LEU A 730 29.41 -3.39 -9.77
C LEU A 730 29.73 -2.84 -11.16
N ARG A 731 28.72 -2.83 -12.02
CA ARG A 731 28.66 -1.99 -13.19
C ARG A 731 27.78 -0.78 -12.82
N VAL A 732 28.31 0.41 -12.94
CA VAL A 732 27.66 1.67 -12.62
C VAL A 732 27.58 2.51 -13.88
N VAL A 733 26.38 2.88 -14.28
CA VAL A 733 26.15 3.83 -15.39
C VAL A 733 25.54 5.11 -14.82
N ILE A 734 26.26 6.20 -14.92
CA ILE A 734 25.79 7.52 -14.47
C ILE A 734 24.75 8.03 -15.48
N GLN A 735 23.59 8.46 -15.01
CA GLN A 735 22.53 9.06 -15.81
C GLN A 735 22.32 10.54 -15.53
#